data_4101d81ac78553ffd13dff1065b10385
#
_entry.id   4101d81ac78553ffd13dff1065b10385
#
_cell.length_a   1.000
_cell.length_b   1.000
_cell.length_c   1.000
_cell.angle_alpha   90.00
_cell.angle_beta   90.00
_cell.angle_gamma   90.00
#
_symmetry.space_group_name_H-M   'P 1'
#
loop_
_entity.id
_entity.type
_entity.pdbx_description
1 polymer ?
#
loop_
_entity_poly.entity_id
_entity_poly.type
_entity_poly.pdbx_seq_one_letter_code
_entity_poly.pdbx_strand_id
1 'polypeptide(L)'
;MIKITLPDGSQRPFDHPVSAQDVAASIGAGLAKATLAAKVDGQLVDSSRVIDRDTKLEIVTEKSPEALDIIRHSTAHLLAQAVQRLFPDAQVTIGPVIDNGFYYDFAFERQFTPEDLAAIEAEMKKIAAEALPVSRSVMPRDEAVKYFRAKGEEYKAQIIEGIPANEELSLYTQGEFTDLCRGPHVPNTGRLKSFKLMKVAGAYWRGDSNNQMLSRIYGTAWLNDKDLATYLTQLEEAEKRDHRKIAKQQDLFHMQEEAPGLVFWHPKGWSIWQAVEQHMRKVYRDSGYQEVRAPQILDVSLWKKSGHWDNYKDNMFFTESEKRTYAVKPMNCPGHVQIYNHGLRSYRDLPIRYGEFGGCHRNEPSGALHGILRVRGFTQDDGHIFCTEDQIESEVTAFHRQAMQVYAHFGFTDVQLKIALRPEPRLGEDATWDKAENALRSALTAAGVAWEELPGEGAFYGPKIEYHLRDAIGRTWQLGTMQVDFMMPGRLGAEYIDEHSQRRHPVMLHRAIVGSMERFIGILIEHHAGVFPAWLAPVQAVVMNITDAQADYVSEVAQTLVGKGFRVEADLRNEKIGYKIREHTLGKVPYLLVVGDREREAGAVAVRTRAGEDLGSMSIASFAERLESECAGS
;
A
#
# COMPACT_ATOMS: atom_id res chain seq x y z
N MET A 1 3.41 -26.78 45.14
CA MET A 1 4.56 -26.07 44.57
C MET A 1 4.38 -26.04 43.07
N ILE A 2 4.31 -24.86 42.49
CA ILE A 2 4.11 -24.62 41.02
C ILE A 2 5.46 -24.25 40.41
N LYS A 3 5.82 -24.83 39.28
CA LYS A 3 7.08 -24.54 38.57
C LYS A 3 6.83 -23.68 37.35
N ILE A 4 7.33 -22.47 37.36
CA ILE A 4 7.27 -21.55 36.22
C ILE A 4 8.57 -21.65 35.40
N THR A 5 8.48 -22.07 34.13
CA THR A 5 9.62 -22.16 33.22
C THR A 5 9.71 -20.88 32.39
N LEU A 6 10.83 -20.18 32.47
CA LEU A 6 11.10 -18.95 31.71
C LEU A 6 11.70 -19.27 30.32
N PRO A 7 11.76 -18.29 29.39
CA PRO A 7 12.26 -18.51 28.03
C PRO A 7 13.71 -18.97 27.96
N ASP A 8 14.54 -18.64 28.94
CA ASP A 8 15.95 -19.07 29.08
C ASP A 8 16.09 -20.51 29.63
N GLY A 9 14.95 -21.20 29.88
CA GLY A 9 14.89 -22.55 30.44
C GLY A 9 15.03 -22.60 31.96
N SER A 10 15.26 -21.47 32.64
CA SER A 10 15.30 -21.44 34.11
C SER A 10 13.91 -21.71 34.72
N GLN A 11 13.89 -22.39 35.88
CA GLN A 11 12.65 -22.73 36.60
C GLN A 11 12.59 -21.97 37.91
N ARG A 12 11.41 -21.41 38.22
CA ARG A 12 11.10 -20.76 39.48
C ARG A 12 9.95 -21.47 40.20
N PRO A 13 10.20 -22.01 41.39
CA PRO A 13 9.15 -22.65 42.19
C PRO A 13 8.39 -21.61 43.03
N PHE A 14 7.06 -21.82 43.15
CA PHE A 14 6.17 -21.04 44.02
C PHE A 14 5.27 -21.98 44.80
N ASP A 15 5.06 -21.68 46.07
CA ASP A 15 4.26 -22.54 46.97
C ASP A 15 2.74 -22.27 46.88
N HIS A 16 2.35 -21.23 46.16
CA HIS A 16 0.97 -20.79 45.94
C HIS A 16 0.75 -20.31 44.51
N PRO A 17 -0.49 -20.20 44.02
CA PRO A 17 -0.80 -19.57 42.75
C PRO A 17 -0.25 -18.14 42.69
N VAL A 18 0.37 -17.79 41.57
CA VAL A 18 1.04 -16.48 41.35
C VAL A 18 0.55 -15.86 40.08
N SER A 19 0.55 -14.53 40.00
CA SER A 19 0.34 -13.82 38.74
C SER A 19 1.64 -13.70 37.94
N ALA A 20 1.53 -13.45 36.66
CA ALA A 20 2.69 -13.12 35.83
C ALA A 20 3.44 -11.87 36.34
N GLN A 21 2.70 -10.92 36.94
CA GLN A 21 3.25 -9.73 37.57
C GLN A 21 4.10 -10.10 38.81
N ASP A 22 3.64 -11.07 39.65
CA ASP A 22 4.38 -11.54 40.82
C ASP A 22 5.66 -12.28 40.40
N VAL A 23 5.59 -13.08 39.36
CA VAL A 23 6.77 -13.74 38.77
C VAL A 23 7.78 -12.69 38.26
N ALA A 24 7.33 -11.66 37.53
CA ALA A 24 8.19 -10.56 37.09
C ALA A 24 8.84 -9.83 38.30
N ALA A 25 8.08 -9.58 39.37
CA ALA A 25 8.59 -8.97 40.59
C ALA A 25 9.63 -9.84 41.30
N SER A 26 9.47 -11.16 41.29
CA SER A 26 10.45 -12.11 41.82
C SER A 26 11.77 -12.14 41.06
N ILE A 27 11.74 -11.76 39.79
CA ILE A 27 12.93 -11.65 38.91
C ILE A 27 13.65 -10.32 39.16
N GLY A 28 12.87 -9.24 39.24
CA GLY A 28 13.42 -7.93 39.55
C GLY A 28 12.40 -6.80 39.41
N ALA A 29 12.54 -5.76 40.23
CA ALA A 29 11.65 -4.60 40.25
C ALA A 29 11.58 -3.86 38.89
N GLY A 30 12.67 -3.85 38.13
CA GLY A 30 12.70 -3.26 36.78
C GLY A 30 11.82 -4.01 35.80
N LEU A 31 11.85 -5.35 35.81
CA LEU A 31 11.00 -6.19 34.96
C LEU A 31 9.53 -6.06 35.37
N ALA A 32 9.22 -6.10 36.65
CA ALA A 32 7.87 -5.88 37.15
C ALA A 32 7.28 -4.55 36.69
N LYS A 33 8.08 -3.48 36.74
CA LYS A 33 7.68 -2.16 36.25
C LYS A 33 7.49 -2.13 34.72
N ALA A 34 8.28 -2.90 33.95
CA ALA A 34 8.22 -2.95 32.50
C ALA A 34 7.12 -3.86 31.97
N THR A 35 6.54 -4.74 32.80
CA THR A 35 5.52 -5.72 32.41
C THR A 35 4.26 -5.02 31.89
N LEU A 36 3.81 -5.42 30.69
CA LEU A 36 2.54 -5.02 30.08
C LEU A 36 1.53 -6.16 30.12
N ALA A 37 1.96 -7.36 29.76
CA ALA A 37 1.17 -8.58 29.70
C ALA A 37 2.11 -9.80 29.85
N ALA A 38 1.60 -11.01 29.58
CA ALA A 38 2.41 -12.22 29.56
C ALA A 38 1.92 -13.22 28.51
N LYS A 39 2.78 -14.18 28.14
CA LYS A 39 2.36 -15.39 27.43
C LYS A 39 2.47 -16.58 28.36
N VAL A 40 1.34 -17.24 28.56
CA VAL A 40 1.22 -18.49 29.35
C VAL A 40 1.01 -19.64 28.37
N ASP A 41 1.97 -20.56 28.29
CA ASP A 41 1.97 -21.64 27.29
C ASP A 41 1.75 -21.16 25.85
N GLY A 42 2.31 -19.98 25.51
CA GLY A 42 2.19 -19.34 24.21
C GLY A 42 0.92 -18.48 24.02
N GLN A 43 -0.04 -18.51 24.93
CA GLN A 43 -1.23 -17.67 24.88
C GLN A 43 -1.00 -16.32 25.56
N LEU A 44 -1.32 -15.24 24.86
CA LEU A 44 -1.22 -13.88 25.38
C LEU A 44 -2.32 -13.61 26.40
N VAL A 45 -1.94 -13.17 27.62
CA VAL A 45 -2.83 -12.94 28.76
C VAL A 45 -2.43 -11.68 29.53
N ASP A 46 -3.35 -11.18 30.36
CA ASP A 46 -3.06 -10.07 31.27
C ASP A 46 -1.95 -10.41 32.28
N SER A 47 -1.18 -9.41 32.67
CA SER A 47 -0.13 -9.57 33.68
C SER A 47 -0.67 -10.03 35.05
N SER A 48 -1.94 -9.75 35.33
CA SER A 48 -2.66 -10.17 36.56
C SER A 48 -3.22 -11.59 36.52
N ARG A 49 -3.11 -12.30 35.37
CA ARG A 49 -3.61 -13.69 35.25
C ARG A 49 -2.95 -14.58 36.25
N VAL A 50 -3.76 -15.22 37.09
CA VAL A 50 -3.31 -16.20 38.10
C VAL A 50 -2.91 -17.50 37.41
N ILE A 51 -1.73 -18.00 37.76
CA ILE A 51 -1.13 -19.25 37.29
C ILE A 51 -1.13 -20.20 38.47
N ASP A 52 -1.84 -21.32 38.35
CA ASP A 52 -2.08 -22.32 39.41
C ASP A 52 -1.47 -23.70 39.12
N ARG A 53 -0.73 -23.81 38.01
CA ARG A 53 -0.10 -25.04 37.52
C ARG A 53 1.28 -24.79 36.92
N ASP A 54 2.03 -25.87 36.73
CA ASP A 54 3.29 -25.84 36.01
C ASP A 54 3.05 -25.34 34.59
N THR A 55 3.83 -24.32 34.15
CA THR A 55 3.62 -23.65 32.86
C THR A 55 4.88 -22.99 32.33
N LYS A 56 4.89 -22.69 31.03
CA LYS A 56 5.88 -21.80 30.38
C LYS A 56 5.36 -20.36 30.43
N LEU A 57 6.18 -19.44 30.91
CA LEU A 57 5.83 -18.03 31.05
C LEU A 57 6.85 -17.14 30.34
N GLU A 58 6.37 -16.29 29.44
CA GLU A 58 7.12 -15.21 28.84
C GLU A 58 6.52 -13.86 29.25
N ILE A 59 7.33 -12.96 29.81
CA ILE A 59 6.87 -11.62 30.21
C ILE A 59 6.90 -10.71 28.99
N VAL A 60 5.77 -10.09 28.67
CA VAL A 60 5.64 -9.12 27.59
C VAL A 60 5.94 -7.72 28.14
N THR A 61 6.91 -7.06 27.52
CA THR A 61 7.34 -5.70 27.87
C THR A 61 7.26 -4.79 26.64
N GLU A 62 7.57 -3.50 26.77
CA GLU A 62 7.62 -2.55 25.63
C GLU A 62 8.57 -2.98 24.48
N LYS A 63 9.47 -3.95 24.73
CA LYS A 63 10.37 -4.48 23.70
C LYS A 63 9.80 -5.69 22.95
N SER A 64 8.69 -6.23 23.41
CA SER A 64 8.05 -7.40 22.81
C SER A 64 7.22 -7.00 21.59
N PRO A 65 7.12 -7.86 20.57
CA PRO A 65 6.36 -7.56 19.34
C PRO A 65 4.89 -7.17 19.59
N GLU A 66 4.26 -7.78 20.59
CA GLU A 66 2.84 -7.59 20.93
C GLU A 66 2.56 -6.29 21.72
N ALA A 67 3.61 -5.61 22.20
CA ALA A 67 3.48 -4.45 23.08
C ALA A 67 2.63 -3.34 22.48
N LEU A 68 2.87 -3.03 21.20
CA LEU A 68 2.19 -1.94 20.52
C LEU A 68 0.70 -2.20 20.33
N ASP A 69 0.31 -3.43 20.02
CA ASP A 69 -1.09 -3.82 19.88
C ASP A 69 -1.82 -3.75 21.23
N ILE A 70 -1.18 -4.17 22.34
CA ILE A 70 -1.73 -4.05 23.68
C ILE A 70 -1.93 -2.58 24.06
N ILE A 71 -0.99 -1.71 23.77
CA ILE A 71 -1.09 -0.25 24.00
C ILE A 71 -2.24 0.34 23.18
N ARG A 72 -2.34 0.02 21.89
CA ARG A 72 -3.42 0.50 21.00
C ARG A 72 -4.79 0.04 21.47
N HIS A 73 -4.90 -1.24 21.79
CA HIS A 73 -6.14 -1.84 22.29
C HIS A 73 -6.60 -1.18 23.62
N SER A 74 -5.68 -1.00 24.55
CA SER A 74 -5.99 -0.34 25.82
C SER A 74 -6.29 1.15 25.64
N THR A 75 -5.68 1.81 24.66
CA THR A 75 -5.97 3.22 24.34
C THR A 75 -7.36 3.37 23.70
N ALA A 76 -7.87 2.36 22.98
CA ALA A 76 -9.26 2.35 22.51
C ALA A 76 -10.25 2.34 23.67
N HIS A 77 -9.99 1.58 24.75
CA HIS A 77 -10.80 1.62 25.99
C HIS A 77 -10.67 2.96 26.73
N LEU A 78 -9.47 3.57 26.73
CA LEU A 78 -9.25 4.90 27.29
C LEU A 78 -10.08 5.96 26.54
N LEU A 79 -10.16 5.87 25.20
CA LEU A 79 -11.03 6.70 24.38
C LEU A 79 -12.50 6.51 24.76
N ALA A 80 -12.97 5.26 24.87
CA ALA A 80 -14.37 4.97 25.22
C ALA A 80 -14.74 5.54 26.58
N GLN A 81 -13.88 5.39 27.59
CA GLN A 81 -14.08 5.97 28.92
C GLN A 81 -14.15 7.52 28.86
N ALA A 82 -13.24 8.15 28.14
CA ALA A 82 -13.23 9.61 28.00
C ALA A 82 -14.50 10.13 27.31
N VAL A 83 -14.97 9.43 26.27
CA VAL A 83 -16.25 9.78 25.60
C VAL A 83 -17.41 9.65 26.57
N GLN A 84 -17.53 8.56 27.34
CA GLN A 84 -18.63 8.41 28.28
C GLN A 84 -18.59 9.41 29.43
N ARG A 85 -17.41 9.85 29.89
CA ARG A 85 -17.29 10.91 30.87
C ARG A 85 -17.84 12.26 30.38
N LEU A 86 -17.56 12.59 29.12
CA LEU A 86 -17.96 13.86 28.51
C LEU A 86 -19.36 13.82 27.90
N PHE A 87 -19.76 12.67 27.38
CA PHE A 87 -21.02 12.43 26.67
C PHE A 87 -21.70 11.17 27.21
N PRO A 88 -22.37 11.24 28.38
CA PRO A 88 -22.93 10.06 29.05
C PRO A 88 -23.98 9.31 28.24
N ASP A 89 -24.63 9.99 27.27
CA ASP A 89 -25.64 9.39 26.38
C ASP A 89 -25.04 8.66 25.17
N ALA A 90 -23.71 8.74 24.96
CA ALA A 90 -23.03 8.05 23.89
C ALA A 90 -22.84 6.56 24.25
N GLN A 91 -23.47 5.66 23.48
CA GLN A 91 -23.34 4.23 23.67
C GLN A 91 -22.07 3.70 22.99
N VAL A 92 -21.30 2.89 23.69
CA VAL A 92 -20.08 2.26 23.17
C VAL A 92 -20.43 1.00 22.41
N THR A 93 -19.73 0.76 21.29
CA THR A 93 -19.93 -0.45 20.49
C THR A 93 -18.67 -1.31 20.43
N ILE A 94 -17.79 -1.11 19.47
CA ILE A 94 -16.54 -1.86 19.29
C ILE A 94 -15.35 -0.93 19.07
N GLY A 95 -14.17 -1.34 19.51
CA GLY A 95 -12.92 -0.59 19.40
C GLY A 95 -11.72 -1.47 19.04
N PRO A 96 -11.62 -1.98 17.78
CA PRO A 96 -10.50 -2.81 17.37
C PRO A 96 -9.22 -2.02 17.12
N VAL A 97 -8.10 -2.71 17.21
CA VAL A 97 -6.80 -2.26 16.71
C VAL A 97 -6.79 -2.36 15.19
N ILE A 98 -6.15 -1.40 14.56
CA ILE A 98 -5.88 -1.35 13.12
C ILE A 98 -4.39 -1.02 12.90
N ASP A 99 -3.94 -1.12 11.64
CA ASP A 99 -2.59 -0.70 11.27
C ASP A 99 -2.33 0.74 11.75
N ASN A 100 -1.24 0.91 12.51
CA ASN A 100 -0.81 2.19 13.08
C ASN A 100 -1.81 2.92 14.00
N GLY A 101 -2.81 2.22 14.54
CA GLY A 101 -3.77 2.88 15.43
C GLY A 101 -4.90 1.98 15.91
N PHE A 102 -6.00 2.64 16.19
CA PHE A 102 -7.25 2.02 16.63
C PHE A 102 -8.41 2.91 16.21
N TYR A 103 -9.62 2.39 16.29
CA TYR A 103 -10.82 3.22 16.30
C TYR A 103 -11.79 2.75 17.37
N TYR A 104 -12.80 3.56 17.65
CA TYR A 104 -13.95 3.16 18.46
C TYR A 104 -15.23 3.72 17.86
N ASP A 105 -16.28 2.90 17.81
CA ASP A 105 -17.59 3.27 17.27
C ASP A 105 -18.56 3.63 18.41
N PHE A 106 -19.28 4.73 18.23
CA PHE A 106 -20.23 5.24 19.18
C PHE A 106 -21.59 5.47 18.53
N ALA A 107 -22.66 5.01 19.15
CA ALA A 107 -24.00 5.45 18.83
C ALA A 107 -24.32 6.71 19.65
N PHE A 108 -24.49 7.82 18.97
CA PHE A 108 -24.74 9.12 19.58
C PHE A 108 -25.73 9.91 18.72
N GLU A 109 -26.45 10.85 19.30
CA GLU A 109 -27.49 11.64 18.60
C GLU A 109 -26.97 12.51 17.46
N ARG A 110 -25.68 12.87 17.49
CA ARG A 110 -24.99 13.65 16.48
C ARG A 110 -23.60 13.09 16.16
N GLN A 111 -23.01 13.54 15.08
CA GLN A 111 -21.60 13.25 14.80
C GLN A 111 -20.69 14.09 15.72
N PHE A 112 -19.56 13.52 16.14
CA PHE A 112 -18.53 14.27 16.86
C PHE A 112 -17.87 15.29 15.93
N THR A 113 -17.45 16.42 16.52
CA THR A 113 -16.75 17.52 15.82
C THR A 113 -15.25 17.51 16.13
N PRO A 114 -14.43 18.28 15.40
CA PRO A 114 -13.01 18.44 15.75
C PRO A 114 -12.78 19.01 17.16
N GLU A 115 -13.68 19.88 17.63
CA GLU A 115 -13.66 20.45 18.98
C GLU A 115 -13.92 19.38 20.03
N ASP A 116 -14.87 18.45 19.77
CA ASP A 116 -15.12 17.29 20.63
C ASP A 116 -13.87 16.42 20.71
N LEU A 117 -13.17 16.16 19.59
CA LEU A 117 -11.93 15.39 19.61
C LEU A 117 -10.87 16.00 20.52
N ALA A 118 -10.71 17.32 20.50
CA ALA A 118 -9.76 18.01 21.36
C ALA A 118 -10.13 17.86 22.85
N ALA A 119 -11.42 17.97 23.19
CA ALA A 119 -11.92 17.78 24.56
C ALA A 119 -11.76 16.33 25.02
N ILE A 120 -12.09 15.35 24.17
CA ILE A 120 -11.93 13.91 24.46
C ILE A 120 -10.47 13.58 24.69
N GLU A 121 -9.55 14.04 23.83
CA GLU A 121 -8.11 13.80 23.98
C GLU A 121 -7.56 14.40 25.28
N ALA A 122 -8.04 15.59 25.68
CA ALA A 122 -7.66 16.19 26.95
C ALA A 122 -8.17 15.35 28.14
N GLU A 123 -9.38 14.80 28.07
CA GLU A 123 -9.93 13.93 29.11
C GLU A 123 -9.17 12.59 29.16
N MET A 124 -8.84 11.98 28.01
CA MET A 124 -7.98 10.80 27.95
C MET A 124 -6.64 11.00 28.68
N LYS A 125 -6.01 12.17 28.52
CA LYS A 125 -4.76 12.51 29.22
C LYS A 125 -4.94 12.59 30.74
N LYS A 126 -6.10 13.10 31.22
CA LYS A 126 -6.41 13.12 32.66
C LYS A 126 -6.58 11.69 33.20
N ILE A 127 -7.40 10.86 32.52
CA ILE A 127 -7.62 9.46 32.93
C ILE A 127 -6.30 8.68 32.93
N ALA A 128 -5.42 8.89 31.94
CA ALA A 128 -4.10 8.29 31.92
C ALA A 128 -3.26 8.71 33.14
N ALA A 129 -3.33 9.99 33.54
CA ALA A 129 -2.61 10.49 34.71
C ALA A 129 -3.15 9.96 36.04
N GLU A 130 -4.42 9.55 36.11
CA GLU A 130 -5.03 8.90 37.26
C GLU A 130 -4.43 7.49 37.53
N ALA A 131 -3.79 6.89 36.53
CA ALA A 131 -3.17 5.57 36.62
C ALA A 131 -4.11 4.48 37.15
N LEU A 132 -5.36 4.48 36.71
CA LEU A 132 -6.41 3.56 37.17
C LEU A 132 -6.00 2.11 36.87
N PRO A 133 -6.12 1.18 37.83
CA PRO A 133 -5.87 -0.23 37.58
C PRO A 133 -6.88 -0.80 36.58
N VAL A 134 -6.40 -1.66 35.69
CA VAL A 134 -7.24 -2.41 34.74
C VAL A 134 -7.42 -3.81 35.26
N SER A 135 -8.67 -4.23 35.49
CA SER A 135 -9.02 -5.54 36.04
C SER A 135 -9.92 -6.31 35.09
N ARG A 136 -9.62 -7.61 34.95
CA ARG A 136 -10.42 -8.56 34.17
C ARG A 136 -11.36 -9.33 35.09
N SER A 137 -12.61 -9.48 34.70
CA SER A 137 -13.59 -10.37 35.31
C SER A 137 -14.30 -11.20 34.25
N VAL A 138 -14.90 -12.31 34.68
CA VAL A 138 -15.74 -13.16 33.84
C VAL A 138 -17.19 -13.03 34.34
N MET A 139 -18.12 -12.91 33.41
CA MET A 139 -19.53 -12.73 33.73
C MET A 139 -20.38 -13.70 32.89
N PRO A 140 -21.37 -14.38 33.47
CA PRO A 140 -22.35 -15.16 32.71
C PRO A 140 -23.11 -14.30 31.70
N ARG A 141 -23.41 -14.87 30.52
CA ARG A 141 -24.03 -14.14 29.39
C ARG A 141 -25.27 -13.35 29.78
N ASP A 142 -26.23 -14.01 30.46
CA ASP A 142 -27.50 -13.36 30.82
C ASP A 142 -27.30 -12.21 31.81
N GLU A 143 -26.31 -12.32 32.68
CA GLU A 143 -25.94 -11.26 33.61
C GLU A 143 -25.26 -10.10 32.86
N ALA A 144 -24.35 -10.40 31.90
CA ALA A 144 -23.68 -9.39 31.10
C ALA A 144 -24.68 -8.61 30.25
N VAL A 145 -25.62 -9.28 29.60
CA VAL A 145 -26.68 -8.61 28.81
C VAL A 145 -27.51 -7.66 29.71
N LYS A 146 -27.93 -8.15 30.89
CA LYS A 146 -28.67 -7.32 31.86
C LYS A 146 -27.85 -6.13 32.34
N TYR A 147 -26.58 -6.35 32.63
CA TYR A 147 -25.65 -5.33 33.11
C TYR A 147 -25.52 -4.17 32.09
N PHE A 148 -25.25 -4.50 30.81
CA PHE A 148 -25.09 -3.45 29.79
C PHE A 148 -26.41 -2.76 29.46
N ARG A 149 -27.54 -3.48 29.40
CA ARG A 149 -28.86 -2.85 29.23
C ARG A 149 -29.22 -1.92 30.36
N ALA A 150 -28.91 -2.28 31.60
CA ALA A 150 -29.14 -1.41 32.76
C ALA A 150 -28.30 -0.14 32.73
N LYS A 151 -27.17 -0.14 32.01
CA LYS A 151 -26.32 1.04 31.73
C LYS A 151 -26.74 1.82 30.49
N GLY A 152 -27.77 1.40 29.75
CA GLY A 152 -28.18 2.03 28.50
C GLY A 152 -27.34 1.60 27.28
N GLU A 153 -26.46 0.61 27.43
CA GLU A 153 -25.52 0.13 26.39
C GLU A 153 -26.15 -0.98 25.53
N GLU A 154 -27.22 -0.67 24.79
CA GLU A 154 -27.98 -1.65 24.01
C GLU A 154 -27.13 -2.32 22.91
N TYR A 155 -26.25 -1.58 22.23
CA TYR A 155 -25.37 -2.14 21.20
C TYR A 155 -24.41 -3.18 21.79
N LYS A 156 -23.90 -2.96 23.00
CA LYS A 156 -23.06 -3.91 23.70
C LYS A 156 -23.83 -5.18 24.07
N ALA A 157 -25.06 -5.05 24.52
CA ALA A 157 -25.94 -6.19 24.78
C ALA A 157 -26.19 -7.02 23.52
N GLN A 158 -26.46 -6.38 22.37
CA GLN A 158 -26.64 -7.06 21.07
C GLN A 158 -25.36 -7.77 20.58
N ILE A 159 -24.18 -7.23 20.87
CA ILE A 159 -22.91 -7.90 20.58
C ILE A 159 -22.81 -9.18 21.38
N ILE A 160 -23.08 -9.12 22.69
CA ILE A 160 -23.03 -10.27 23.60
C ILE A 160 -24.00 -11.38 23.16
N GLU A 161 -25.22 -11.03 22.77
CA GLU A 161 -26.22 -11.97 22.25
C GLU A 161 -25.76 -12.70 20.99
N GLY A 162 -24.92 -12.06 20.16
CA GLY A 162 -24.37 -12.63 18.92
C GLY A 162 -23.13 -13.51 19.11
N ILE A 163 -22.50 -13.53 20.30
CA ILE A 163 -21.32 -14.36 20.58
C ILE A 163 -21.76 -15.82 20.77
N PRO A 164 -21.05 -16.85 20.24
CA PRO A 164 -21.37 -18.26 20.42
C PRO A 164 -21.50 -18.64 21.91
N ALA A 165 -22.47 -19.51 22.23
CA ALA A 165 -22.82 -19.85 23.62
C ALA A 165 -21.69 -20.52 24.42
N ASN A 166 -20.74 -21.14 23.73
CA ASN A 166 -19.59 -21.83 24.31
C ASN A 166 -18.38 -20.90 24.59
N GLU A 167 -18.46 -19.61 24.21
CA GLU A 167 -17.38 -18.66 24.50
C GLU A 167 -17.55 -18.02 25.88
N GLU A 168 -16.42 -17.92 26.61
CA GLU A 168 -16.34 -17.21 27.89
C GLU A 168 -16.41 -15.69 27.62
N LEU A 169 -17.23 -14.99 28.38
CA LEU A 169 -17.35 -13.55 28.31
C LEU A 169 -16.49 -12.87 29.35
N SER A 170 -15.49 -12.12 28.93
CA SER A 170 -14.64 -11.33 29.81
C SER A 170 -14.97 -9.83 29.71
N LEU A 171 -14.97 -9.21 30.89
CA LEU A 171 -15.15 -7.77 31.06
C LEU A 171 -13.88 -7.16 31.62
N TYR A 172 -13.56 -5.96 31.15
CA TYR A 172 -12.44 -5.18 31.64
C TYR A 172 -12.94 -3.89 32.27
N THR A 173 -12.51 -3.64 33.49
CA THR A 173 -12.93 -2.46 34.29
C THR A 173 -11.71 -1.59 34.58
N GLN A 174 -11.85 -0.29 34.33
CA GLN A 174 -10.90 0.75 34.71
C GLN A 174 -11.67 1.93 35.30
N GLY A 175 -11.52 2.13 36.62
CA GLY A 175 -12.35 3.09 37.35
C GLY A 175 -13.85 2.80 37.21
N GLU A 176 -14.63 3.76 36.75
CA GLU A 176 -16.07 3.65 36.51
C GLU A 176 -16.44 2.98 35.18
N PHE A 177 -15.48 2.86 34.25
CA PHE A 177 -15.70 2.30 32.93
C PHE A 177 -15.54 0.78 32.93
N THR A 178 -16.48 0.08 32.30
CA THR A 178 -16.44 -1.38 32.10
C THR A 178 -16.85 -1.70 30.68
N ASP A 179 -16.04 -2.50 29.99
CA ASP A 179 -16.30 -2.92 28.63
C ASP A 179 -16.16 -4.44 28.44
N LEU A 180 -16.88 -4.98 27.44
CA LEU A 180 -16.73 -6.35 26.97
C LEU A 180 -15.50 -6.45 26.07
N CYS A 181 -14.54 -7.31 26.43
CA CYS A 181 -13.33 -7.45 25.67
C CYS A 181 -12.64 -8.80 25.89
N ARG A 182 -11.88 -9.27 24.89
CA ARG A 182 -11.05 -10.47 25.02
C ARG A 182 -9.68 -10.20 25.67
N GLY A 183 -9.24 -8.95 25.69
CA GLY A 183 -7.91 -8.57 26.19
C GLY A 183 -6.74 -9.10 25.36
N PRO A 184 -5.50 -9.09 25.91
CA PRO A 184 -5.18 -8.47 27.19
C PRO A 184 -5.07 -6.95 27.12
N HIS A 185 -5.04 -6.34 28.30
CA HIS A 185 -4.84 -4.90 28.48
C HIS A 185 -3.60 -4.59 29.34
N VAL A 186 -3.18 -3.34 29.32
CA VAL A 186 -2.12 -2.83 30.21
C VAL A 186 -2.56 -2.93 31.68
N PRO A 187 -1.62 -3.05 32.65
CA PRO A 187 -1.96 -3.16 34.06
C PRO A 187 -2.70 -1.96 34.64
N ASN A 188 -2.47 -0.77 34.10
CA ASN A 188 -3.15 0.48 34.50
C ASN A 188 -3.10 1.51 33.38
N THR A 189 -4.00 2.51 33.43
CA THR A 189 -4.12 3.57 32.41
C THR A 189 -2.89 4.48 32.34
N GLY A 190 -2.05 4.54 33.38
CA GLY A 190 -0.80 5.31 33.41
C GLY A 190 0.27 4.84 32.41
N ARG A 191 0.07 3.67 31.79
CA ARG A 191 0.89 3.17 30.68
C ARG A 191 0.58 3.83 29.35
N LEU A 192 -0.58 4.47 29.22
CA LEU A 192 -1.12 5.03 27.97
C LEU A 192 -0.80 6.53 27.91
N LYS A 193 0.40 6.88 27.41
CA LYS A 193 0.88 8.26 27.43
C LYS A 193 0.95 8.90 26.05
N SER A 194 1.35 8.14 25.06
CA SER A 194 1.72 8.64 23.72
C SER A 194 0.63 8.28 22.70
N PHE A 195 -0.41 9.09 22.62
CA PHE A 195 -1.54 8.89 21.71
C PHE A 195 -2.02 10.21 21.11
N LYS A 196 -2.76 10.12 20.00
CA LYS A 196 -3.40 11.23 19.31
C LYS A 196 -4.74 10.77 18.71
N LEU A 197 -5.80 11.55 18.89
CA LEU A 197 -7.03 11.40 18.13
C LEU A 197 -6.87 12.04 16.75
N MET A 198 -7.27 11.31 15.70
CA MET A 198 -6.95 11.67 14.32
C MET A 198 -8.12 12.30 13.56
N LYS A 199 -9.26 11.60 13.50
CA LYS A 199 -10.43 12.02 12.73
C LYS A 199 -11.70 11.32 13.19
N VAL A 200 -12.84 11.90 12.78
CA VAL A 200 -14.17 11.28 12.87
C VAL A 200 -14.62 10.83 11.48
N ALA A 201 -15.34 9.72 11.41
CA ALA A 201 -16.03 9.25 10.22
C ALA A 201 -17.38 8.62 10.60
N GLY A 202 -18.30 8.55 9.63
CA GLY A 202 -19.50 7.73 9.76
C GLY A 202 -19.19 6.26 9.49
N ALA A 203 -19.83 5.36 10.22
CA ALA A 203 -19.77 3.92 9.98
C ALA A 203 -21.14 3.29 10.24
N TYR A 204 -21.64 2.47 9.32
CA TYR A 204 -22.90 1.78 9.56
C TYR A 204 -22.74 0.61 10.54
N TRP A 205 -23.68 0.47 11.45
CA TRP A 205 -23.69 -0.65 12.39
C TRP A 205 -23.62 -1.99 11.66
N ARG A 206 -22.66 -2.84 12.05
CA ARG A 206 -22.34 -4.14 11.40
C ARG A 206 -22.03 -4.05 9.90
N GLY A 207 -21.64 -2.86 9.40
CA GLY A 207 -21.30 -2.65 8.00
C GLY A 207 -22.48 -2.65 7.02
N ASP A 208 -23.71 -2.70 7.50
CA ASP A 208 -24.92 -2.67 6.67
C ASP A 208 -25.47 -1.25 6.56
N SER A 209 -25.54 -0.71 5.35
CA SER A 209 -26.04 0.64 5.06
C SER A 209 -27.51 0.87 5.43
N ASN A 210 -28.26 -0.18 5.70
CA ASN A 210 -29.64 -0.09 6.19
C ASN A 210 -29.72 0.12 7.71
N ASN A 211 -28.62 -0.09 8.44
CA ASN A 211 -28.55 0.10 9.88
C ASN A 211 -28.19 1.55 10.24
N GLN A 212 -28.30 1.87 11.54
CA GLN A 212 -27.94 3.18 12.07
C GLN A 212 -26.48 3.52 11.76
N MET A 213 -26.26 4.79 11.39
CA MET A 213 -24.92 5.34 11.22
C MET A 213 -24.36 5.71 12.60
N LEU A 214 -23.20 5.17 12.92
CA LEU A 214 -22.42 5.43 14.13
C LEU A 214 -21.35 6.49 13.88
N SER A 215 -20.88 7.14 14.93
CA SER A 215 -19.70 7.98 14.92
C SER A 215 -18.46 7.14 15.21
N ARG A 216 -17.56 7.03 14.25
CA ARG A 216 -16.27 6.35 14.39
C ARG A 216 -15.17 7.36 14.66
N ILE A 217 -14.51 7.27 15.81
CA ILE A 217 -13.35 8.07 16.16
C ILE A 217 -12.09 7.25 15.94
N TYR A 218 -11.19 7.73 15.08
CA TYR A 218 -9.88 7.15 14.84
C TYR A 218 -8.83 7.77 15.75
N GLY A 219 -7.95 6.93 16.30
CA GLY A 219 -6.80 7.34 17.07
C GLY A 219 -5.54 6.54 16.72
N THR A 220 -4.41 7.04 17.15
CA THR A 220 -3.12 6.34 17.11
C THR A 220 -2.48 6.32 18.48
N ALA A 221 -1.73 5.26 18.81
CA ALA A 221 -0.98 5.18 20.04
C ALA A 221 0.36 4.46 19.80
N TRP A 222 1.38 4.90 20.56
CA TRP A 222 2.76 4.49 20.40
C TRP A 222 3.40 4.24 21.76
N LEU A 223 4.52 3.52 21.79
CA LEU A 223 5.21 3.19 23.04
C LEU A 223 5.81 4.43 23.74
N ASN A 224 6.15 5.46 22.96
CA ASN A 224 6.73 6.72 23.45
C ASN A 224 6.41 7.90 22.54
N ASP A 225 6.64 9.12 23.06
CA ASP A 225 6.35 10.38 22.35
C ASP A 225 7.20 10.58 21.09
N LYS A 226 8.42 10.02 21.05
CA LYS A 226 9.30 10.12 19.89
C LYS A 226 8.70 9.36 18.70
N ASP A 227 8.23 8.14 18.93
CA ASP A 227 7.61 7.32 17.89
C ASP A 227 6.30 7.95 17.41
N LEU A 228 5.48 8.47 18.33
CA LEU A 228 4.27 9.23 18.00
C LEU A 228 4.60 10.46 17.14
N ALA A 229 5.58 11.27 17.54
CA ALA A 229 5.99 12.46 16.79
C ALA A 229 6.51 12.09 15.38
N THR A 230 7.30 11.02 15.29
CA THR A 230 7.79 10.51 14.01
C THR A 230 6.63 10.12 13.09
N TYR A 231 5.66 9.39 13.60
CA TYR A 231 4.47 9.00 12.84
C TYR A 231 3.62 10.21 12.40
N LEU A 232 3.40 11.18 13.28
CA LEU A 232 2.65 12.40 12.92
C LEU A 232 3.37 13.21 11.84
N THR A 233 4.70 13.32 11.93
CA THR A 233 5.52 13.96 10.89
C THR A 233 5.41 13.22 9.56
N GLN A 234 5.44 11.87 9.57
CA GLN A 234 5.23 11.09 8.35
C GLN A 234 3.85 11.34 7.72
N LEU A 235 2.81 11.48 8.53
CA LEU A 235 1.46 11.79 8.03
C LEU A 235 1.38 13.19 7.40
N GLU A 236 1.98 14.20 8.04
CA GLU A 236 2.05 15.56 7.49
C GLU A 236 2.83 15.59 6.16
N GLU A 237 3.96 14.89 6.10
CA GLU A 237 4.72 14.77 4.86
C GLU A 237 3.94 14.01 3.78
N ALA A 238 3.21 12.94 4.15
CA ALA A 238 2.34 12.22 3.22
C ALA A 238 1.25 13.13 2.65
N GLU A 239 0.66 13.99 3.48
CA GLU A 239 -0.37 14.94 3.04
C GLU A 239 0.17 16.02 2.09
N LYS A 240 1.38 16.52 2.34
CA LYS A 240 2.08 17.47 1.45
C LYS A 240 2.43 16.83 0.10
N ARG A 241 2.67 15.52 0.08
CA ARG A 241 3.04 14.74 -1.11
C ARG A 241 1.86 14.12 -1.84
N ASP A 242 0.63 14.32 -1.36
CA ASP A 242 -0.56 13.74 -1.99
C ASP A 242 -0.61 14.03 -3.48
N HIS A 243 -0.58 12.96 -4.29
CA HIS A 243 -0.55 13.03 -5.75
C HIS A 243 -1.73 13.83 -6.34
N ARG A 244 -2.89 13.85 -5.67
CA ARG A 244 -4.07 14.60 -6.11
C ARG A 244 -3.87 16.09 -5.96
N LYS A 245 -3.21 16.54 -4.87
CA LYS A 245 -2.87 17.95 -4.63
C LYS A 245 -1.80 18.43 -5.62
N ILE A 246 -0.73 17.62 -5.79
CA ILE A 246 0.36 17.93 -6.71
C ILE A 246 -0.16 17.93 -8.15
N ALA A 247 -0.97 16.95 -8.55
CA ALA A 247 -1.55 16.90 -9.88
C ALA A 247 -2.38 18.14 -10.21
N LYS A 248 -3.17 18.64 -9.25
CA LYS A 248 -3.91 19.88 -9.43
C LYS A 248 -2.99 21.12 -9.57
N GLN A 249 -1.90 21.17 -8.79
CA GLN A 249 -0.94 22.28 -8.83
C GLN A 249 -0.12 22.31 -10.13
N GLN A 250 0.24 21.14 -10.68
CA GLN A 250 1.07 20.98 -11.86
C GLN A 250 0.29 20.67 -13.14
N ASP A 251 -1.04 20.63 -13.06
CA ASP A 251 -1.93 20.35 -14.19
C ASP A 251 -1.65 18.99 -14.86
N LEU A 252 -1.58 17.90 -14.06
CA LEU A 252 -1.20 16.58 -14.55
C LEU A 252 -2.39 15.74 -15.02
N PHE A 253 -3.45 15.69 -14.24
CA PHE A 253 -4.67 14.91 -14.51
C PHE A 253 -5.83 15.39 -13.64
N HIS A 254 -7.04 14.95 -14.00
CA HIS A 254 -8.20 15.04 -13.14
C HIS A 254 -9.08 13.79 -13.20
N MET A 255 -10.00 13.69 -12.29
CA MET A 255 -11.06 12.67 -12.25
C MET A 255 -12.39 13.37 -12.07
N GLN A 256 -13.45 12.84 -12.70
CA GLN A 256 -14.78 13.47 -12.65
C GLN A 256 -15.89 12.41 -12.54
N GLU A 257 -17.11 12.90 -12.26
CA GLU A 257 -18.26 12.07 -11.87
C GLU A 257 -18.75 11.17 -13.03
N GLU A 258 -18.60 11.60 -14.27
CA GLU A 258 -19.03 10.84 -15.44
C GLU A 258 -18.15 9.61 -15.72
N ALA A 259 -16.95 9.55 -15.09
CA ALA A 259 -16.00 8.45 -15.26
C ALA A 259 -15.37 8.07 -13.90
N PRO A 260 -16.15 7.54 -12.94
CA PRO A 260 -15.67 7.27 -11.60
C PRO A 260 -14.61 6.17 -11.61
N GLY A 261 -13.42 6.51 -11.09
CA GLY A 261 -12.26 5.60 -11.09
C GLY A 261 -11.52 5.50 -12.43
N LEU A 262 -11.75 6.44 -13.36
CA LEU A 262 -11.01 6.58 -14.61
C LEU A 262 -10.31 7.95 -14.65
N VAL A 263 -9.16 8.02 -15.31
CA VAL A 263 -8.27 9.18 -15.27
C VAL A 263 -8.32 9.96 -16.57
N PHE A 264 -8.51 11.28 -16.49
CA PHE A 264 -8.32 12.22 -17.60
C PHE A 264 -6.91 12.81 -17.51
N TRP A 265 -6.01 12.37 -18.36
CA TRP A 265 -4.63 12.83 -18.40
C TRP A 265 -4.52 14.16 -19.16
N HIS A 266 -3.89 15.15 -18.52
CA HIS A 266 -3.55 16.42 -19.18
C HIS A 266 -2.21 16.31 -19.90
N PRO A 267 -1.85 17.24 -20.78
CA PRO A 267 -0.60 17.15 -21.55
C PRO A 267 0.65 16.94 -20.69
N LYS A 268 0.74 17.62 -19.54
CA LYS A 268 1.88 17.50 -18.62
C LYS A 268 1.91 16.11 -17.94
N GLY A 269 0.78 15.60 -17.50
CA GLY A 269 0.69 14.24 -16.94
C GLY A 269 0.94 13.17 -17.99
N TRP A 270 0.43 13.38 -19.20
CA TRP A 270 0.66 12.47 -20.33
C TRP A 270 2.13 12.40 -20.74
N SER A 271 2.89 13.49 -20.63
CA SER A 271 4.34 13.45 -20.90
C SER A 271 5.12 12.61 -19.88
N ILE A 272 4.71 12.60 -18.60
CA ILE A 272 5.26 11.68 -17.58
C ILE A 272 4.93 10.23 -17.97
N TRP A 273 3.68 9.97 -18.35
CA TRP A 273 3.25 8.66 -18.83
C TRP A 273 4.13 8.15 -19.97
N GLN A 274 4.31 8.98 -20.99
CA GLN A 274 5.12 8.63 -22.17
C GLN A 274 6.59 8.36 -21.79
N ALA A 275 7.16 9.12 -20.86
CA ALA A 275 8.54 8.89 -20.41
C ALA A 275 8.68 7.52 -19.70
N VAL A 276 7.74 7.17 -18.82
CA VAL A 276 7.71 5.87 -18.15
C VAL A 276 7.51 4.74 -19.17
N GLU A 277 6.54 4.89 -20.07
CA GLU A 277 6.21 3.89 -21.09
C GLU A 277 7.38 3.65 -22.06
N GLN A 278 8.07 4.70 -22.48
CA GLN A 278 9.24 4.60 -23.37
C GLN A 278 10.40 3.87 -22.68
N HIS A 279 10.65 4.17 -21.41
CA HIS A 279 11.65 3.44 -20.62
C HIS A 279 11.29 1.95 -20.54
N MET A 280 10.06 1.61 -20.22
CA MET A 280 9.62 0.22 -20.12
C MET A 280 9.65 -0.50 -21.48
N ARG A 281 9.36 0.18 -22.61
CA ARG A 281 9.54 -0.38 -23.95
C ARG A 281 11.00 -0.68 -24.26
N LYS A 282 11.91 0.17 -23.78
CA LYS A 282 13.36 -0.12 -23.88
C LYS A 282 13.68 -1.40 -23.11
N VAL A 283 13.18 -1.55 -21.87
CA VAL A 283 13.35 -2.76 -21.06
C VAL A 283 12.82 -4.01 -21.80
N TYR A 284 11.65 -3.93 -22.42
CA TYR A 284 11.10 -5.02 -23.23
C TYR A 284 12.04 -5.43 -24.37
N ARG A 285 12.49 -4.47 -25.18
CA ARG A 285 13.40 -4.75 -26.32
C ARG A 285 14.71 -5.37 -25.85
N ASP A 286 15.34 -4.76 -24.85
CA ASP A 286 16.65 -5.18 -24.35
C ASP A 286 16.59 -6.58 -23.70
N SER A 287 15.40 -7.00 -23.25
CA SER A 287 15.15 -8.29 -22.61
C SER A 287 14.49 -9.33 -23.51
N GLY A 288 14.37 -9.05 -24.82
CA GLY A 288 13.83 -9.97 -25.82
C GLY A 288 12.33 -10.23 -25.72
N TYR A 289 11.55 -9.29 -25.15
CA TYR A 289 10.09 -9.35 -25.19
C TYR A 289 9.57 -8.89 -26.56
N GLN A 290 8.58 -9.60 -27.06
CA GLN A 290 7.80 -9.22 -28.23
C GLN A 290 6.56 -8.46 -27.75
N GLU A 291 6.44 -7.18 -28.13
CA GLU A 291 5.27 -6.39 -27.77
C GLU A 291 4.07 -6.85 -28.59
N VAL A 292 2.98 -7.17 -27.93
CA VAL A 292 1.72 -7.64 -28.50
C VAL A 292 0.55 -6.77 -28.05
N ARG A 293 -0.62 -6.97 -28.65
CA ARG A 293 -1.85 -6.31 -28.23
C ARG A 293 -3.06 -7.22 -28.36
N ALA A 294 -3.73 -7.49 -27.25
CA ALA A 294 -4.97 -8.27 -27.19
C ALA A 294 -6.21 -7.35 -27.28
N PRO A 295 -7.34 -7.85 -27.78
CA PRO A 295 -8.60 -7.09 -27.80
C PRO A 295 -9.05 -6.69 -26.40
N GLN A 296 -9.71 -5.52 -26.29
CA GLN A 296 -10.19 -4.97 -25.03
C GLN A 296 -11.48 -5.66 -24.53
N ILE A 297 -12.33 -6.05 -25.46
CA ILE A 297 -13.63 -6.67 -25.20
C ILE A 297 -13.59 -8.09 -25.76
N LEU A 298 -13.89 -9.08 -24.92
CA LEU A 298 -13.82 -10.49 -25.24
C LEU A 298 -15.10 -11.22 -24.78
N ASP A 299 -15.50 -12.24 -25.53
CA ASP A 299 -16.64 -13.08 -25.20
C ASP A 299 -16.42 -13.80 -23.85
N VAL A 300 -17.47 -13.90 -23.05
CA VAL A 300 -17.41 -14.51 -21.70
C VAL A 300 -16.99 -15.98 -21.71
N SER A 301 -17.09 -16.68 -22.84
CA SER A 301 -16.64 -18.08 -22.96
C SER A 301 -15.15 -18.24 -22.70
N LEU A 302 -14.32 -17.25 -23.07
CA LEU A 302 -12.89 -17.26 -22.77
C LEU A 302 -12.61 -17.16 -21.27
N TRP A 303 -13.36 -16.31 -20.57
CA TRP A 303 -13.26 -16.12 -19.11
C TRP A 303 -13.75 -17.33 -18.33
N LYS A 304 -14.75 -18.05 -18.84
CA LYS A 304 -15.21 -19.35 -18.28
C LYS A 304 -14.13 -20.42 -18.44
N LYS A 305 -13.53 -20.54 -19.62
CA LYS A 305 -12.47 -21.52 -19.88
C LYS A 305 -11.25 -21.28 -18.99
N SER A 306 -10.82 -20.05 -18.81
CA SER A 306 -9.67 -19.67 -18.00
C SER A 306 -9.91 -19.76 -16.49
N GLY A 307 -11.17 -19.88 -16.02
CA GLY A 307 -11.55 -19.93 -14.60
C GLY A 307 -11.79 -18.55 -13.96
N HIS A 308 -11.57 -17.45 -14.69
CA HIS A 308 -11.83 -16.11 -14.17
C HIS A 308 -13.31 -15.86 -13.89
N TRP A 309 -14.21 -16.47 -14.65
CA TRP A 309 -15.63 -16.32 -14.44
C TRP A 309 -16.08 -16.75 -13.04
N ASP A 310 -15.59 -17.88 -12.56
CA ASP A 310 -16.01 -18.47 -11.29
C ASP A 310 -15.37 -17.76 -10.08
N ASN A 311 -14.16 -17.19 -10.26
CA ASN A 311 -13.37 -16.62 -9.17
C ASN A 311 -13.28 -15.09 -9.18
N TYR A 312 -13.73 -14.41 -10.26
CA TYR A 312 -13.50 -12.97 -10.44
C TYR A 312 -14.68 -12.22 -11.07
N LYS A 313 -15.82 -12.85 -11.29
CA LYS A 313 -16.98 -12.29 -12.01
C LYS A 313 -17.45 -10.95 -11.42
N ASP A 314 -17.54 -10.84 -10.11
CA ASP A 314 -18.09 -9.65 -9.43
C ASP A 314 -17.23 -8.40 -9.64
N ASN A 315 -15.95 -8.61 -10.02
CA ASN A 315 -15.00 -7.53 -10.33
C ASN A 315 -14.90 -7.23 -11.84
N MET A 316 -15.81 -7.74 -12.68
CA MET A 316 -15.76 -7.56 -14.13
C MET A 316 -16.86 -6.61 -14.61
N PHE A 317 -16.57 -5.85 -15.68
CA PHE A 317 -17.57 -5.11 -16.45
C PHE A 317 -18.07 -5.94 -17.61
N PHE A 318 -19.37 -5.96 -17.81
CA PHE A 318 -20.04 -6.73 -18.89
C PHE A 318 -20.79 -5.81 -19.83
N THR A 319 -20.94 -6.26 -21.06
CA THR A 319 -21.79 -5.66 -22.07
C THR A 319 -22.46 -6.74 -22.91
N GLU A 320 -23.61 -6.44 -23.50
CA GLU A 320 -24.33 -7.35 -24.38
C GLU A 320 -24.44 -6.75 -25.78
N SER A 321 -24.17 -7.56 -26.78
CA SER A 321 -24.36 -7.21 -28.18
C SER A 321 -24.71 -8.46 -29.00
N GLU A 322 -25.65 -8.35 -29.95
CA GLU A 322 -26.06 -9.45 -30.83
C GLU A 322 -26.38 -10.76 -30.10
N LYS A 323 -27.05 -10.68 -28.94
CA LYS A 323 -27.42 -11.81 -28.06
C LYS A 323 -26.20 -12.54 -27.47
N ARG A 324 -25.05 -11.93 -27.42
CA ARG A 324 -23.84 -12.45 -26.77
C ARG A 324 -23.40 -11.53 -25.62
N THR A 325 -22.89 -12.12 -24.56
CA THR A 325 -22.32 -11.40 -23.44
C THR A 325 -20.81 -11.30 -23.61
N TYR A 326 -20.29 -10.11 -23.46
CA TYR A 326 -18.88 -9.79 -23.51
C TYR A 326 -18.43 -9.21 -22.18
N ALA A 327 -17.15 -9.38 -21.87
CA ALA A 327 -16.52 -8.72 -20.76
C ALA A 327 -15.43 -7.76 -21.25
N VAL A 328 -15.33 -6.59 -20.60
CA VAL A 328 -14.14 -5.77 -20.71
C VAL A 328 -13.03 -6.46 -19.93
N LYS A 329 -11.87 -6.69 -20.55
CA LYS A 329 -10.82 -7.53 -19.96
C LYS A 329 -10.35 -7.00 -18.60
N PRO A 330 -10.41 -7.79 -17.51
CA PRO A 330 -9.83 -7.45 -16.23
C PRO A 330 -8.36 -7.80 -16.13
N MET A 331 -7.85 -8.63 -17.04
CA MET A 331 -6.48 -9.16 -17.14
C MET A 331 -6.13 -9.44 -18.61
N ASN A 332 -4.82 -9.50 -18.92
CA ASN A 332 -4.33 -9.73 -20.28
C ASN A 332 -4.01 -11.20 -20.57
N CYS A 333 -3.80 -12.03 -19.53
CA CYS A 333 -3.29 -13.38 -19.65
C CYS A 333 -4.06 -14.29 -20.63
N PRO A 334 -5.41 -14.40 -20.64
CA PRO A 334 -6.10 -15.24 -21.61
C PRO A 334 -5.91 -14.77 -23.06
N GLY A 335 -5.78 -13.45 -23.27
CA GLY A 335 -5.50 -12.87 -24.59
C GLY A 335 -4.13 -13.29 -25.14
N HIS A 336 -3.10 -13.27 -24.30
CA HIS A 336 -1.74 -13.69 -24.69
C HIS A 336 -1.68 -15.19 -25.00
N VAL A 337 -2.45 -16.03 -24.28
CA VAL A 337 -2.56 -17.44 -24.62
C VAL A 337 -3.21 -17.64 -26.00
N GLN A 338 -4.21 -16.81 -26.38
CA GLN A 338 -4.78 -16.88 -27.72
C GLN A 338 -3.76 -16.50 -28.82
N ILE A 339 -2.90 -15.53 -28.56
CA ILE A 339 -1.80 -15.18 -29.48
C ILE A 339 -0.79 -16.33 -29.59
N TYR A 340 -0.42 -16.93 -28.46
CA TYR A 340 0.45 -18.11 -28.43
C TYR A 340 -0.10 -19.27 -29.26
N ASN A 341 -1.40 -19.54 -29.15
CA ASN A 341 -2.10 -20.63 -29.81
C ASN A 341 -2.28 -20.45 -31.32
N HIS A 342 -1.99 -19.26 -31.87
CA HIS A 342 -2.18 -19.02 -33.32
C HIS A 342 -1.23 -19.85 -34.20
N GLY A 343 -0.14 -20.39 -33.66
CA GLY A 343 0.81 -21.23 -34.39
C GLY A 343 1.31 -22.43 -33.59
N LEU A 344 1.74 -23.48 -34.30
CA LEU A 344 2.40 -24.62 -33.69
C LEU A 344 3.76 -24.16 -33.12
N ARG A 345 4.06 -24.57 -31.89
CA ARG A 345 5.29 -24.22 -31.18
C ARG A 345 6.14 -25.47 -30.94
N SER A 346 7.44 -25.31 -30.96
CA SER A 346 8.43 -26.33 -30.61
C SER A 346 9.14 -25.92 -29.31
N TYR A 347 9.68 -26.90 -28.58
CA TYR A 347 10.54 -26.62 -27.42
C TYR A 347 11.73 -25.69 -27.75
N ARG A 348 12.16 -25.63 -29.00
CA ARG A 348 13.24 -24.74 -29.48
C ARG A 348 12.83 -23.29 -29.59
N ASP A 349 11.52 -23.02 -29.65
CA ASP A 349 10.97 -21.66 -29.67
C ASP A 349 10.88 -21.06 -28.27
N LEU A 350 10.93 -21.91 -27.22
CA LEU A 350 10.79 -21.49 -25.82
C LEU A 350 12.16 -21.09 -25.23
N PRO A 351 12.18 -20.04 -24.38
CA PRO A 351 11.05 -19.30 -23.86
C PRO A 351 10.53 -18.23 -24.84
N ILE A 352 9.21 -18.11 -24.97
CA ILE A 352 8.55 -17.03 -25.70
C ILE A 352 8.10 -15.98 -24.69
N ARG A 353 8.48 -14.71 -24.89
CA ARG A 353 8.17 -13.58 -24.00
C ARG A 353 7.29 -12.57 -24.70
N TYR A 354 6.04 -12.44 -24.29
CA TYR A 354 5.13 -11.40 -24.72
C TYR A 354 5.04 -10.29 -23.69
N GLY A 355 4.99 -9.02 -24.15
CA GLY A 355 4.74 -7.84 -23.34
C GLY A 355 3.60 -7.02 -23.92
N GLU A 356 2.76 -6.43 -23.08
CA GLU A 356 1.66 -5.55 -23.49
C GLU A 356 1.50 -4.41 -22.50
N PHE A 357 1.41 -3.17 -22.99
CA PHE A 357 0.77 -2.11 -22.22
C PHE A 357 -0.73 -2.30 -22.33
N GLY A 358 -1.24 -3.23 -21.52
CA GLY A 358 -2.61 -3.73 -21.61
C GLY A 358 -3.56 -2.95 -20.72
N GLY A 359 -4.53 -2.26 -21.34
CA GLY A 359 -5.62 -1.63 -20.60
C GLY A 359 -6.53 -2.68 -19.99
N CYS A 360 -6.73 -2.63 -18.67
CA CYS A 360 -7.59 -3.51 -17.91
C CYS A 360 -8.64 -2.72 -17.14
N HIS A 361 -9.81 -3.32 -16.91
CA HIS A 361 -10.88 -2.69 -16.14
C HIS A 361 -11.39 -3.63 -15.05
N ARG A 362 -11.47 -3.11 -13.83
CA ARG A 362 -11.98 -3.84 -12.66
C ARG A 362 -13.06 -3.03 -11.97
N ASN A 363 -14.18 -3.66 -11.68
CA ASN A 363 -15.32 -3.01 -11.02
C ASN A 363 -15.04 -2.87 -9.51
N GLU A 364 -14.04 -2.06 -9.18
CA GLU A 364 -13.70 -1.74 -7.79
C GLU A 364 -14.85 -0.98 -7.11
N PRO A 365 -15.18 -1.29 -5.85
CA PRO A 365 -16.20 -0.56 -5.11
C PRO A 365 -15.79 0.91 -4.91
N SER A 366 -16.77 1.83 -4.95
CA SER A 366 -16.50 3.28 -4.87
C SER A 366 -15.71 3.68 -3.64
N GLY A 367 -15.96 3.06 -2.49
CA GLY A 367 -15.24 3.34 -1.23
C GLY A 367 -13.77 2.89 -1.22
N ALA A 368 -13.35 2.08 -2.18
CA ALA A 368 -11.95 1.63 -2.31
C ALA A 368 -11.12 2.52 -3.24
N LEU A 369 -11.75 3.42 -4.00
CA LEU A 369 -11.04 4.28 -4.96
C LEU A 369 -10.19 5.32 -4.24
N HIS A 370 -8.97 5.56 -4.75
CA HIS A 370 -8.04 6.52 -4.15
C HIS A 370 -7.18 7.20 -5.21
N GLY A 371 -7.65 8.33 -5.74
CA GLY A 371 -6.94 9.05 -6.80
C GLY A 371 -6.52 8.09 -7.91
N ILE A 372 -5.28 8.19 -8.40
CA ILE A 372 -4.74 7.25 -9.39
C ILE A 372 -4.03 6.03 -8.79
N LEU A 373 -3.98 5.92 -7.45
CA LEU A 373 -3.39 4.75 -6.76
C LEU A 373 -4.31 3.54 -6.77
N ARG A 374 -5.63 3.73 -6.84
CA ARG A 374 -6.62 2.67 -7.00
C ARG A 374 -7.78 3.14 -7.86
N VAL A 375 -7.86 2.61 -9.04
CA VAL A 375 -8.73 3.02 -10.15
C VAL A 375 -9.52 1.83 -10.69
N ARG A 376 -10.54 2.09 -11.51
CA ARG A 376 -11.31 1.05 -12.21
C ARG A 376 -10.76 0.72 -13.59
N GLY A 377 -10.14 1.68 -14.27
CA GLY A 377 -9.46 1.48 -15.54
C GLY A 377 -7.99 1.84 -15.42
N PHE A 378 -7.11 0.92 -15.78
CA PHE A 378 -5.67 1.06 -15.67
C PHE A 378 -4.93 0.32 -16.77
N THR A 379 -3.69 0.72 -17.03
CA THR A 379 -2.81 0.08 -18.00
C THR A 379 -1.67 -0.61 -17.27
N GLN A 380 -1.45 -1.90 -17.54
CA GLN A 380 -0.33 -2.65 -16.97
C GLN A 380 0.84 -2.78 -17.94
N ASP A 381 2.07 -2.75 -17.43
CA ASP A 381 3.27 -3.26 -18.12
C ASP A 381 3.31 -4.78 -18.05
N ASP A 382 2.26 -5.41 -18.55
CA ASP A 382 2.02 -6.82 -18.39
C ASP A 382 2.87 -7.66 -19.35
N GLY A 383 3.35 -8.79 -18.88
CA GLY A 383 4.09 -9.72 -19.71
C GLY A 383 3.86 -11.17 -19.31
N HIS A 384 3.92 -12.05 -20.30
CA HIS A 384 3.75 -13.48 -20.12
C HIS A 384 4.86 -14.22 -20.81
N ILE A 385 5.54 -15.10 -20.05
CA ILE A 385 6.63 -15.95 -20.54
C ILE A 385 6.10 -17.37 -20.61
N PHE A 386 6.10 -17.93 -21.83
CA PHE A 386 5.81 -19.34 -22.05
C PHE A 386 7.13 -20.10 -22.09
N CYS A 387 7.35 -21.01 -21.16
CA CYS A 387 8.62 -21.69 -21.00
C CYS A 387 8.43 -23.17 -20.61
N THR A 388 9.52 -23.94 -20.66
CA THR A 388 9.59 -25.27 -20.06
C THR A 388 9.84 -25.15 -18.55
N GLU A 389 9.64 -26.24 -17.80
CA GLU A 389 9.83 -26.23 -16.34
C GLU A 389 11.26 -25.93 -15.92
N ASP A 390 12.23 -26.44 -16.64
CA ASP A 390 13.67 -26.22 -16.41
C ASP A 390 14.12 -24.78 -16.71
N GLN A 391 13.34 -24.01 -17.47
CA GLN A 391 13.61 -22.60 -17.75
C GLN A 391 13.07 -21.63 -16.68
N ILE A 392 12.23 -22.09 -15.74
CA ILE A 392 11.58 -21.20 -14.74
C ILE A 392 12.63 -20.42 -13.94
N GLU A 393 13.62 -21.09 -13.38
CA GLU A 393 14.63 -20.45 -12.52
C GLU A 393 15.40 -19.35 -13.26
N SER A 394 15.83 -19.63 -14.50
CA SER A 394 16.56 -18.66 -15.31
C SER A 394 15.70 -17.43 -15.68
N GLU A 395 14.41 -17.64 -16.01
CA GLU A 395 13.50 -16.56 -16.37
C GLU A 395 13.13 -15.68 -15.16
N VAL A 396 12.87 -16.31 -13.99
CA VAL A 396 12.61 -15.59 -12.75
C VAL A 396 13.82 -14.77 -12.32
N THR A 397 15.02 -15.32 -12.41
CA THR A 397 16.28 -14.63 -12.08
C THR A 397 16.53 -13.46 -13.04
N ALA A 398 16.29 -13.63 -14.34
CA ALA A 398 16.43 -12.56 -15.33
C ALA A 398 15.42 -11.43 -15.06
N PHE A 399 14.18 -11.78 -14.78
CA PHE A 399 13.15 -10.80 -14.42
C PHE A 399 13.49 -10.04 -13.14
N HIS A 400 13.95 -10.71 -12.08
CA HIS A 400 14.38 -10.06 -10.85
C HIS A 400 15.43 -8.99 -11.11
N ARG A 401 16.45 -9.31 -11.91
CA ARG A 401 17.50 -8.35 -12.28
C ARG A 401 16.94 -7.13 -13.01
N GLN A 402 16.03 -7.35 -13.96
CA GLN A 402 15.35 -6.28 -14.69
C GLN A 402 14.54 -5.39 -13.76
N ALA A 403 13.74 -5.98 -12.87
CA ALA A 403 12.90 -5.25 -11.93
C ALA A 403 13.74 -4.35 -11.02
N MET A 404 14.84 -4.87 -10.47
CA MET A 404 15.75 -4.09 -9.62
C MET A 404 16.41 -2.94 -10.36
N GLN A 405 16.79 -3.13 -11.63
CA GLN A 405 17.34 -2.05 -12.48
C GLN A 405 16.30 -0.96 -12.74
N VAL A 406 15.06 -1.35 -13.08
CA VAL A 406 13.97 -0.39 -13.29
C VAL A 406 13.68 0.41 -12.03
N TYR A 407 13.55 -0.25 -10.87
CA TYR A 407 13.29 0.46 -9.62
C TYR A 407 14.41 1.44 -9.26
N ALA A 408 15.67 1.04 -9.41
CA ALA A 408 16.81 1.91 -9.18
C ALA A 408 16.81 3.14 -10.12
N HIS A 409 16.45 2.96 -11.40
CA HIS A 409 16.32 4.05 -12.37
C HIS A 409 15.27 5.09 -11.95
N PHE A 410 14.15 4.66 -11.36
CA PHE A 410 13.12 5.55 -10.85
C PHE A 410 13.37 6.07 -9.43
N GLY A 411 14.51 5.71 -8.80
CA GLY A 411 14.94 6.22 -7.50
C GLY A 411 14.55 5.34 -6.31
N PHE A 412 13.99 4.14 -6.54
CA PHE A 412 13.67 3.20 -5.46
C PHE A 412 14.82 2.23 -5.21
N THR A 413 15.48 2.38 -4.06
CA THR A 413 16.63 1.55 -3.67
C THR A 413 16.33 0.56 -2.55
N ASP A 414 15.23 0.76 -1.80
CA ASP A 414 14.77 -0.14 -0.74
C ASP A 414 13.59 -0.97 -1.27
N VAL A 415 13.87 -2.21 -1.65
CA VAL A 415 12.90 -3.15 -2.22
C VAL A 415 12.88 -4.42 -1.38
N GLN A 416 11.73 -4.74 -0.81
CA GLN A 416 11.49 -5.95 -0.04
C GLN A 416 10.79 -6.99 -0.92
N LEU A 417 11.25 -8.23 -0.86
CA LEU A 417 10.67 -9.34 -1.62
C LEU A 417 9.85 -10.23 -0.70
N LYS A 418 8.67 -10.62 -1.19
CA LYS A 418 7.78 -11.55 -0.48
C LYS A 418 7.31 -12.63 -1.44
N ILE A 419 7.15 -13.86 -0.94
CA ILE A 419 6.52 -14.96 -1.70
C ILE A 419 5.14 -15.20 -1.12
N ALA A 420 4.11 -14.88 -1.89
CA ALA A 420 2.74 -15.18 -1.54
C ALA A 420 2.40 -16.61 -1.96
N LEU A 421 2.04 -17.42 -0.96
CA LEU A 421 1.82 -18.85 -1.08
C LEU A 421 0.34 -19.17 -1.31
N ARG A 422 0.05 -20.44 -1.54
CA ARG A 422 -1.27 -20.99 -1.86
C ARG A 422 -2.39 -20.46 -0.97
N PRO A 423 -3.50 -19.94 -1.55
CA PRO A 423 -4.69 -19.54 -0.82
C PRO A 423 -5.71 -20.69 -0.69
N GLU A 424 -6.80 -20.45 0.03
CA GLU A 424 -8.02 -21.26 0.00
C GLU A 424 -9.24 -20.35 -0.31
N PRO A 425 -10.06 -20.64 -1.35
CA PRO A 425 -9.93 -21.76 -2.31
C PRO A 425 -8.87 -21.50 -3.41
N ARG A 426 -8.42 -22.58 -4.08
CA ARG A 426 -7.47 -22.52 -5.17
C ARG A 426 -7.77 -23.52 -6.28
N LEU A 427 -7.13 -23.37 -7.45
CA LEU A 427 -7.12 -24.34 -8.54
C LEU A 427 -5.93 -25.30 -8.41
N GLY A 428 -6.08 -26.53 -8.93
CA GLY A 428 -5.01 -27.50 -9.01
C GLY A 428 -4.76 -28.31 -7.75
N GLU A 429 -3.86 -29.28 -7.86
CA GLU A 429 -3.50 -30.21 -6.79
C GLU A 429 -2.30 -29.70 -5.99
N ASP A 430 -2.15 -30.18 -4.74
CA ASP A 430 -1.06 -29.79 -3.83
C ASP A 430 0.32 -30.00 -4.43
N ALA A 431 0.54 -31.12 -5.14
CA ALA A 431 1.82 -31.41 -5.78
C ALA A 431 2.23 -30.35 -6.83
N THR A 432 1.27 -29.77 -7.56
CA THR A 432 1.52 -28.69 -8.51
C THR A 432 1.91 -27.40 -7.79
N TRP A 433 1.24 -27.10 -6.68
CA TRP A 433 1.56 -25.97 -5.84
C TRP A 433 2.92 -26.09 -5.18
N ASP A 434 3.25 -27.28 -4.63
CA ASP A 434 4.58 -27.54 -4.06
C ASP A 434 5.70 -27.27 -5.07
N LYS A 435 5.49 -27.70 -6.32
CA LYS A 435 6.42 -27.48 -7.42
C LYS A 435 6.58 -25.99 -7.75
N ALA A 436 5.46 -25.26 -7.87
CA ALA A 436 5.47 -23.86 -8.20
C ALA A 436 6.11 -22.99 -7.08
N GLU A 437 5.75 -23.24 -5.82
CA GLU A 437 6.32 -22.54 -4.68
C GLU A 437 7.82 -22.80 -4.54
N ASN A 438 8.25 -24.06 -4.69
CA ASN A 438 9.66 -24.43 -4.63
C ASN A 438 10.47 -23.80 -5.78
N ALA A 439 9.90 -23.67 -6.98
CA ALA A 439 10.56 -23.00 -8.10
C ALA A 439 10.86 -21.53 -7.78
N LEU A 440 9.91 -20.80 -7.16
CA LEU A 440 10.11 -19.41 -6.72
C LEU A 440 11.15 -19.29 -5.61
N ARG A 441 11.10 -20.19 -4.60
CA ARG A 441 12.11 -20.23 -3.51
C ARG A 441 13.51 -20.48 -4.05
N SER A 442 13.65 -21.44 -4.95
CA SER A 442 14.94 -21.80 -5.58
C SER A 442 15.50 -20.62 -6.38
N ALA A 443 14.68 -19.95 -7.17
CA ALA A 443 15.10 -18.79 -7.96
C ALA A 443 15.60 -17.62 -7.09
N LEU A 444 14.90 -17.26 -6.01
CA LEU A 444 15.34 -16.21 -5.10
C LEU A 444 16.58 -16.61 -4.29
N THR A 445 16.68 -17.88 -3.90
CA THR A 445 17.88 -18.41 -3.24
C THR A 445 19.09 -18.34 -4.18
N ALA A 446 18.93 -18.74 -5.43
CA ALA A 446 19.99 -18.65 -6.45
C ALA A 446 20.39 -17.20 -6.75
N ALA A 447 19.45 -16.26 -6.67
CA ALA A 447 19.72 -14.83 -6.79
C ALA A 447 20.42 -14.22 -5.54
N GLY A 448 20.52 -14.97 -4.43
CA GLY A 448 21.17 -14.52 -3.20
C GLY A 448 20.45 -13.39 -2.46
N VAL A 449 19.13 -13.27 -2.65
CA VAL A 449 18.31 -12.21 -2.05
C VAL A 449 17.49 -12.74 -0.88
N ALA A 450 17.23 -11.86 0.12
CA ALA A 450 16.34 -12.18 1.24
C ALA A 450 14.87 -11.95 0.86
N TRP A 451 13.97 -12.79 1.40
CA TRP A 451 12.53 -12.70 1.18
C TRP A 451 11.76 -13.21 2.41
N GLU A 452 10.48 -12.84 2.47
CA GLU A 452 9.51 -13.29 3.49
C GLU A 452 8.42 -14.11 2.81
N GLU A 453 7.80 -15.04 3.55
CA GLU A 453 6.64 -15.79 3.07
C GLU A 453 5.34 -15.17 3.58
N LEU A 454 4.33 -15.12 2.70
CA LEU A 454 2.96 -14.69 2.98
C LEU A 454 2.01 -15.87 2.73
N PRO A 455 1.74 -16.71 3.73
CA PRO A 455 0.82 -17.84 3.59
C PRO A 455 -0.60 -17.37 3.28
N GLY A 456 -1.23 -17.96 2.25
CA GLY A 456 -2.62 -17.66 1.88
C GLY A 456 -2.82 -16.46 0.96
N GLU A 457 -1.76 -15.71 0.61
CA GLU A 457 -1.86 -14.47 -0.17
C GLU A 457 -1.60 -14.66 -1.69
N GLY A 458 -1.36 -15.89 -2.13
CA GLY A 458 -1.19 -16.22 -3.55
C GLY A 458 -2.44 -16.01 -4.36
N ALA A 459 -2.32 -15.98 -5.69
CA ALA A 459 -3.51 -15.99 -6.55
C ALA A 459 -4.12 -17.39 -6.61
N PHE A 460 -5.38 -17.50 -6.97
CA PHE A 460 -6.08 -18.78 -7.01
C PHE A 460 -5.48 -19.80 -8.00
N TYR A 461 -4.61 -19.37 -8.91
CA TYR A 461 -3.99 -20.19 -9.96
C TYR A 461 -2.46 -20.32 -9.85
N GLY A 462 -1.80 -19.65 -8.90
CA GLY A 462 -0.37 -19.81 -8.69
C GLY A 462 0.24 -18.90 -7.62
N PRO A 463 1.38 -19.32 -7.02
CA PRO A 463 2.13 -18.50 -6.09
C PRO A 463 2.84 -17.36 -6.83
N LYS A 464 3.19 -16.30 -6.12
CA LYS A 464 3.83 -15.12 -6.71
C LYS A 464 4.95 -14.55 -5.83
N ILE A 465 5.98 -14.02 -6.47
CA ILE A 465 6.91 -13.08 -5.84
C ILE A 465 6.28 -11.69 -5.94
N GLU A 466 6.26 -10.96 -4.83
CA GLU A 466 5.84 -9.57 -4.74
C GLU A 466 7.02 -8.66 -4.45
N TYR A 467 7.10 -7.54 -5.16
CA TYR A 467 8.09 -6.49 -4.96
C TYR A 467 7.44 -5.33 -4.21
N HIS A 468 7.89 -5.11 -2.99
CA HIS A 468 7.41 -4.05 -2.11
C HIS A 468 8.46 -2.94 -2.04
N LEU A 469 8.14 -1.79 -2.62
CA LEU A 469 9.03 -0.63 -2.70
C LEU A 469 8.74 0.33 -1.55
N ARG A 470 9.80 0.83 -0.91
CA ARG A 470 9.69 1.87 0.09
C ARG A 470 9.92 3.24 -0.53
N ASP A 471 8.99 4.17 -0.32
CA ASP A 471 9.10 5.53 -0.83
C ASP A 471 9.96 6.45 0.07
N ALA A 472 10.14 7.71 -0.35
CA ALA A 472 10.98 8.70 0.33
C ALA A 472 10.58 9.03 1.78
N ILE A 473 9.35 8.68 2.20
CA ILE A 473 8.85 8.87 3.57
C ILE A 473 8.60 7.55 4.31
N GLY A 474 9.12 6.43 3.75
CA GLY A 474 9.11 5.12 4.39
C GLY A 474 7.82 4.31 4.23
N ARG A 475 6.85 4.74 3.38
CA ARG A 475 5.66 3.93 3.08
C ARG A 475 6.02 2.81 2.11
N THR A 476 5.40 1.66 2.31
CA THR A 476 5.61 0.47 1.48
C THR A 476 4.51 0.32 0.43
N TRP A 477 4.90 0.10 -0.83
CA TRP A 477 4.02 -0.06 -1.97
C TRP A 477 4.30 -1.37 -2.70
N GLN A 478 3.31 -2.26 -2.75
CA GLN A 478 3.38 -3.43 -3.62
C GLN A 478 3.19 -2.99 -5.08
N LEU A 479 4.15 -3.26 -5.94
CA LEU A 479 4.14 -2.92 -7.37
C LEU A 479 4.37 -4.14 -8.24
N GLY A 480 5.62 -4.59 -8.37
CA GLY A 480 5.98 -5.68 -9.26
C GLY A 480 5.54 -7.04 -8.76
N THR A 481 5.29 -7.93 -9.71
CA THR A 481 4.94 -9.34 -9.44
C THR A 481 5.58 -10.26 -10.46
N MET A 482 5.95 -11.45 -10.02
CA MET A 482 6.31 -12.59 -10.87
C MET A 482 5.57 -13.82 -10.34
N GLN A 483 4.72 -14.42 -11.17
CA GLN A 483 3.82 -15.49 -10.77
C GLN A 483 3.99 -16.70 -11.66
N VAL A 484 4.01 -17.89 -11.07
CA VAL A 484 4.17 -19.17 -11.79
C VAL A 484 2.80 -19.84 -11.93
N ASP A 485 2.43 -20.18 -13.15
CA ASP A 485 1.16 -20.80 -13.50
C ASP A 485 1.38 -22.06 -14.36
N PHE A 486 1.05 -23.21 -13.80
CA PHE A 486 1.06 -24.50 -14.46
C PHE A 486 -0.30 -24.89 -15.07
N MET A 487 -1.36 -24.09 -14.86
CA MET A 487 -2.73 -24.51 -15.11
C MET A 487 -3.39 -23.81 -16.29
N MET A 488 -3.26 -22.49 -16.38
CA MET A 488 -3.96 -21.70 -17.40
C MET A 488 -3.58 -22.09 -18.84
N PRO A 489 -2.30 -22.37 -19.16
CA PRO A 489 -1.95 -22.82 -20.50
C PRO A 489 -2.73 -24.06 -20.93
N GLY A 490 -2.78 -25.09 -20.10
CA GLY A 490 -3.54 -26.32 -20.38
C GLY A 490 -5.05 -26.08 -20.49
N ARG A 491 -5.64 -25.25 -19.61
CA ARG A 491 -7.08 -24.90 -19.65
C ARG A 491 -7.46 -24.18 -20.94
N LEU A 492 -6.56 -23.40 -21.50
CA LEU A 492 -6.77 -22.63 -22.73
C LEU A 492 -6.19 -23.31 -23.98
N GLY A 493 -5.67 -24.54 -23.84
CA GLY A 493 -5.18 -25.36 -24.94
C GLY A 493 -3.84 -24.91 -25.54
N ALA A 494 -2.99 -24.26 -24.74
CA ALA A 494 -1.64 -23.94 -25.15
C ALA A 494 -0.75 -25.18 -25.12
N GLU A 495 -0.08 -25.48 -26.24
CA GLU A 495 0.76 -26.65 -26.42
C GLU A 495 2.06 -26.32 -27.16
N TYR A 496 3.10 -27.10 -26.93
CA TYR A 496 4.31 -27.15 -27.73
C TYR A 496 4.71 -28.61 -27.99
N ILE A 497 5.53 -28.84 -29.01
CA ILE A 497 6.11 -30.14 -29.32
C ILE A 497 7.47 -30.23 -28.63
N ASP A 498 7.65 -31.24 -27.76
CA ASP A 498 8.87 -31.49 -27.04
C ASP A 498 9.93 -32.17 -27.93
N GLU A 499 11.11 -32.45 -27.39
CA GLU A 499 12.23 -33.11 -28.09
C GLU A 499 11.92 -34.57 -28.52
N HIS A 500 10.90 -35.16 -27.88
CA HIS A 500 10.42 -36.51 -28.20
C HIS A 500 9.18 -36.49 -29.12
N SER A 501 8.88 -35.35 -29.75
CA SER A 501 7.71 -35.15 -30.62
C SER A 501 6.37 -35.37 -29.90
N GLN A 502 6.34 -35.17 -28.58
CA GLN A 502 5.13 -35.27 -27.78
C GLN A 502 4.55 -33.85 -27.54
N ARG A 503 3.21 -33.78 -27.45
CA ARG A 503 2.53 -32.54 -27.06
C ARG A 503 2.64 -32.31 -25.55
N ARG A 504 3.07 -31.12 -25.15
CA ARG A 504 3.20 -30.67 -23.77
C ARG A 504 2.57 -29.32 -23.59
N HIS A 505 2.10 -29.02 -22.38
CA HIS A 505 1.70 -27.68 -21.99
C HIS A 505 2.90 -26.90 -21.48
N PRO A 506 3.10 -25.65 -21.93
CA PRO A 506 4.17 -24.81 -21.35
C PRO A 506 3.76 -24.37 -19.95
N VAL A 507 4.77 -24.01 -19.13
CA VAL A 507 4.55 -23.19 -17.94
C VAL A 507 4.37 -21.75 -18.38
N MET A 508 3.50 -21.01 -17.72
CA MET A 508 3.28 -19.59 -17.96
C MET A 508 3.74 -18.78 -16.76
N LEU A 509 4.64 -17.83 -17.00
CA LEU A 509 5.05 -16.89 -15.97
C LEU A 509 4.35 -15.55 -16.27
N HIS A 510 3.58 -15.05 -15.31
CA HIS A 510 2.97 -13.74 -15.38
C HIS A 510 3.88 -12.73 -14.70
N ARG A 511 4.17 -11.62 -15.36
CA ARG A 511 5.08 -10.63 -14.79
C ARG A 511 4.60 -9.20 -15.06
N ALA A 512 4.80 -8.34 -14.07
CA ALA A 512 4.71 -6.90 -14.20
C ALA A 512 5.80 -6.27 -13.32
N ILE A 513 6.48 -5.24 -13.81
CA ILE A 513 7.50 -4.52 -13.03
C ILE A 513 6.86 -3.30 -12.34
N VAL A 514 6.29 -2.40 -13.12
CA VAL A 514 5.62 -1.22 -12.56
C VAL A 514 4.15 -1.48 -12.20
N GLY A 515 3.58 -2.59 -12.67
CA GLY A 515 2.19 -2.94 -12.45
C GLY A 515 1.24 -2.00 -13.18
N SER A 516 0.32 -1.33 -12.47
CA SER A 516 -0.50 -0.27 -13.07
C SER A 516 0.32 0.98 -13.29
N MET A 517 0.34 1.52 -14.52
CA MET A 517 0.98 2.78 -14.89
C MET A 517 0.43 3.94 -14.05
N GLU A 518 -0.88 3.99 -13.86
CA GLU A 518 -1.56 5.00 -13.05
C GLU A 518 -1.04 4.97 -11.61
N ARG A 519 -1.05 3.80 -10.99
CA ARG A 519 -0.57 3.61 -9.61
C ARG A 519 0.91 3.96 -9.49
N PHE A 520 1.74 3.51 -10.42
CA PHE A 520 3.16 3.78 -10.40
C PHE A 520 3.46 5.28 -10.56
N ILE A 521 2.79 5.97 -11.50
CA ILE A 521 2.94 7.42 -11.67
C ILE A 521 2.46 8.16 -10.41
N GLY A 522 1.36 7.72 -9.78
CA GLY A 522 0.90 8.28 -8.51
C GLY A 522 1.97 8.16 -7.41
N ILE A 523 2.61 6.99 -7.30
CA ILE A 523 3.70 6.76 -6.35
C ILE A 523 4.92 7.61 -6.69
N LEU A 524 5.28 7.77 -7.98
CA LEU A 524 6.37 8.65 -8.42
C LEU A 524 6.12 10.11 -8.07
N ILE A 525 4.89 10.61 -8.27
CA ILE A 525 4.49 11.97 -7.88
C ILE A 525 4.72 12.19 -6.39
N GLU A 526 4.29 11.24 -5.56
CA GLU A 526 4.43 11.32 -4.10
C GLU A 526 5.88 11.11 -3.64
N HIS A 527 6.61 10.18 -4.25
CA HIS A 527 8.03 9.92 -3.95
C HIS A 527 8.88 11.17 -4.19
N HIS A 528 8.72 11.78 -5.35
CA HIS A 528 9.42 12.99 -5.73
C HIS A 528 8.79 14.28 -5.18
N ALA A 529 7.63 14.24 -4.53
CA ALA A 529 6.85 15.42 -4.13
C ALA A 529 6.64 16.41 -5.31
N GLY A 530 6.45 15.88 -6.53
CA GLY A 530 6.33 16.66 -7.77
C GLY A 530 7.64 17.28 -8.25
N VAL A 531 8.77 17.04 -7.59
CA VAL A 531 10.11 17.55 -7.95
C VAL A 531 10.85 16.49 -8.79
N PHE A 532 10.34 16.24 -9.99
CA PHE A 532 10.88 15.19 -10.86
C PHE A 532 12.32 15.47 -11.31
N PRO A 533 13.15 14.43 -11.55
CA PRO A 533 14.41 14.59 -12.29
C PRO A 533 14.14 15.09 -13.71
N ALA A 534 15.13 15.73 -14.32
CA ALA A 534 14.94 16.40 -15.61
C ALA A 534 14.35 15.51 -16.70
N TRP A 535 14.79 14.24 -16.78
CA TRP A 535 14.31 13.31 -17.79
C TRP A 535 12.82 12.95 -17.64
N LEU A 536 12.28 12.98 -16.41
CA LEU A 536 10.89 12.65 -16.09
C LEU A 536 9.99 13.91 -15.98
N ALA A 537 10.57 15.10 -15.83
CA ALA A 537 9.83 16.34 -15.62
C ALA A 537 8.89 16.64 -16.79
N PRO A 538 7.60 16.99 -16.54
CA PRO A 538 6.65 17.33 -17.62
C PRO A 538 7.12 18.51 -18.49
N VAL A 539 7.73 19.50 -17.87
CA VAL A 539 8.43 20.63 -18.51
C VAL A 539 9.85 20.61 -17.99
N GLN A 540 10.83 20.47 -18.88
CA GLN A 540 12.24 20.36 -18.52
C GLN A 540 12.90 21.74 -18.38
N ALA A 541 12.48 22.68 -19.21
CA ALA A 541 12.94 24.06 -19.14
C ALA A 541 11.85 25.05 -19.58
N VAL A 542 11.90 26.25 -19.02
CA VAL A 542 11.07 27.38 -19.49
C VAL A 542 11.99 28.51 -19.93
N VAL A 543 11.79 29.04 -21.14
CA VAL A 543 12.51 30.20 -21.67
C VAL A 543 11.66 31.45 -21.47
N MET A 544 12.22 32.48 -20.84
CA MET A 544 11.49 33.66 -20.40
C MET A 544 12.17 34.95 -20.89
N ASN A 545 11.41 35.87 -21.50
CA ASN A 545 11.86 37.21 -21.83
C ASN A 545 11.79 38.14 -20.60
N ILE A 546 12.73 39.10 -20.53
CA ILE A 546 12.67 40.18 -19.53
C ILE A 546 11.72 41.26 -20.01
N THR A 547 11.76 41.61 -21.32
CA THR A 547 10.85 42.55 -21.98
C THR A 547 10.36 41.98 -23.32
N ASP A 548 9.35 42.57 -23.92
CA ASP A 548 8.79 42.12 -25.20
C ASP A 548 9.81 42.14 -26.35
N ALA A 549 10.88 42.93 -26.23
CA ALA A 549 11.94 43.03 -27.24
C ALA A 549 12.69 41.71 -27.50
N GLN A 550 12.67 40.77 -26.54
CA GLN A 550 13.33 39.48 -26.70
C GLN A 550 12.35 38.34 -27.08
N ALA A 551 11.04 38.61 -27.27
CA ALA A 551 10.02 37.59 -27.48
C ALA A 551 10.30 36.65 -28.66
N ASP A 552 10.73 37.20 -29.80
CA ASP A 552 11.06 36.41 -30.98
C ASP A 552 12.23 35.47 -30.74
N TYR A 553 13.30 35.95 -30.09
CA TYR A 553 14.46 35.13 -29.73
C TYR A 553 14.11 34.05 -28.72
N VAL A 554 13.29 34.36 -27.70
CA VAL A 554 12.79 33.34 -26.71
C VAL A 554 12.02 32.24 -27.43
N SER A 555 11.17 32.61 -28.41
CA SER A 555 10.42 31.65 -29.23
C SER A 555 11.35 30.75 -30.04
N GLU A 556 12.38 31.33 -30.67
CA GLU A 556 13.39 30.61 -31.44
C GLU A 556 14.19 29.63 -30.57
N VAL A 557 14.63 30.05 -29.37
CA VAL A 557 15.33 29.21 -28.41
C VAL A 557 14.45 28.04 -28.01
N ALA A 558 13.19 28.28 -27.61
CA ALA A 558 12.26 27.24 -27.23
C ALA A 558 12.01 26.23 -28.35
N GLN A 559 11.77 26.72 -29.60
CA GLN A 559 11.58 25.86 -30.77
C GLN A 559 12.82 25.04 -31.11
N THR A 560 14.01 25.62 -30.96
CA THR A 560 15.29 24.92 -31.18
C THR A 560 15.43 23.74 -30.20
N LEU A 561 15.12 23.97 -28.93
CA LEU A 561 15.19 22.92 -27.90
C LEU A 561 14.09 21.86 -28.07
N VAL A 562 12.86 22.26 -28.42
CA VAL A 562 11.78 21.34 -28.79
C VAL A 562 12.14 20.49 -30.01
N GLY A 563 12.78 21.08 -31.03
CA GLY A 563 13.27 20.37 -32.21
C GLY A 563 14.33 19.30 -31.91
N LYS A 564 15.02 19.42 -30.75
CA LYS A 564 15.95 18.41 -30.23
C LYS A 564 15.25 17.33 -29.37
N GLY A 565 13.92 17.41 -29.19
CA GLY A 565 13.13 16.44 -28.44
C GLY A 565 12.93 16.77 -26.96
N PHE A 566 13.33 17.97 -26.50
CA PHE A 566 13.10 18.40 -25.13
C PHE A 566 11.70 18.99 -24.92
N ARG A 567 11.16 18.83 -23.70
CA ARG A 567 9.89 19.43 -23.29
C ARG A 567 10.14 20.84 -22.74
N VAL A 568 10.04 21.84 -23.59
CA VAL A 568 10.37 23.24 -23.28
C VAL A 568 9.18 24.15 -23.60
N GLU A 569 8.89 25.06 -22.68
CA GLU A 569 7.87 26.10 -22.84
C GLU A 569 8.53 27.49 -22.99
N ALA A 570 7.84 28.39 -23.69
CA ALA A 570 8.19 29.81 -23.78
C ALA A 570 7.20 30.61 -22.92
N ASP A 571 7.67 31.42 -22.00
CA ASP A 571 6.86 32.37 -21.24
C ASP A 571 7.07 33.80 -21.72
N LEU A 572 6.20 34.22 -22.64
CA LEU A 572 6.23 35.53 -23.28
C LEU A 572 5.30 36.56 -22.60
N ARG A 573 4.70 36.22 -21.47
CA ARG A 573 3.77 37.10 -20.76
C ARG A 573 4.47 38.42 -20.38
N ASN A 574 3.72 39.51 -20.44
CA ASN A 574 4.20 40.82 -20.00
C ASN A 574 4.12 40.93 -18.48
N GLU A 575 4.98 40.18 -17.79
CA GLU A 575 5.10 40.11 -16.36
C GLU A 575 6.54 40.33 -15.92
N LYS A 576 6.74 40.80 -14.67
CA LYS A 576 8.09 40.98 -14.11
C LYS A 576 8.82 39.65 -14.08
N ILE A 577 10.06 39.63 -14.53
CA ILE A 577 10.88 38.40 -14.58
C ILE A 577 10.95 37.68 -13.24
N GLY A 578 11.02 38.38 -12.11
CA GLY A 578 10.99 37.79 -10.78
C GLY A 578 9.69 37.04 -10.47
N TYR A 579 8.55 37.50 -11.01
CA TYR A 579 7.27 36.80 -10.90
C TYR A 579 7.26 35.51 -11.73
N LYS A 580 7.70 35.57 -12.98
CA LYS A 580 7.83 34.40 -13.85
C LYS A 580 8.73 33.33 -13.23
N ILE A 581 9.92 33.72 -12.75
CA ILE A 581 10.87 32.82 -12.06
C ILE A 581 10.19 32.15 -10.87
N ARG A 582 9.51 32.90 -10.01
CA ARG A 582 8.82 32.36 -8.85
C ARG A 582 7.73 31.36 -9.24
N GLU A 583 6.92 31.67 -10.23
CA GLU A 583 5.81 30.82 -10.67
C GLU A 583 6.33 29.49 -11.22
N HIS A 584 7.33 29.51 -12.09
CA HIS A 584 7.93 28.29 -12.65
C HIS A 584 8.74 27.49 -11.62
N THR A 585 9.34 28.16 -10.61
CA THR A 585 9.96 27.49 -9.47
C THR A 585 8.91 26.75 -8.62
N LEU A 586 7.75 27.38 -8.36
CA LEU A 586 6.62 26.72 -7.68
C LEU A 586 6.04 25.57 -8.52
N GLY A 587 6.03 25.70 -9.86
CA GLY A 587 5.71 24.65 -10.81
C GLY A 587 6.76 23.54 -10.91
N LYS A 588 7.87 23.63 -10.15
CA LYS A 588 8.94 22.62 -10.06
C LYS A 588 9.68 22.37 -11.36
N VAL A 589 9.71 23.33 -12.29
CA VAL A 589 10.44 23.22 -13.54
C VAL A 589 11.96 23.13 -13.25
N PRO A 590 12.69 22.14 -13.78
CA PRO A 590 14.11 21.93 -13.50
C PRO A 590 15.00 23.12 -13.88
N TYR A 591 14.78 23.71 -15.06
CA TYR A 591 15.60 24.80 -15.61
C TYR A 591 14.79 26.01 -16.01
N LEU A 592 15.27 27.17 -15.60
CA LEU A 592 14.71 28.48 -15.91
C LEU A 592 15.72 29.24 -16.77
N LEU A 593 15.38 29.50 -18.02
CA LEU A 593 16.24 30.18 -19.01
C LEU A 593 15.75 31.61 -19.15
N VAL A 594 16.54 32.56 -18.70
CA VAL A 594 16.23 33.99 -18.74
C VAL A 594 16.95 34.64 -19.93
N VAL A 595 16.22 35.44 -20.68
CA VAL A 595 16.76 36.16 -21.86
C VAL A 595 16.52 37.64 -21.69
N GLY A 596 17.63 38.38 -21.61
CA GLY A 596 17.69 39.82 -21.72
C GLY A 596 18.37 40.24 -23.05
N ASP A 597 18.67 41.54 -23.18
CA ASP A 597 19.34 42.05 -24.39
C ASP A 597 20.74 41.44 -24.55
N ARG A 598 21.49 41.23 -23.46
CA ARG A 598 22.83 40.63 -23.49
C ARG A 598 22.80 39.20 -24.00
N GLU A 599 21.86 38.38 -23.52
CA GLU A 599 21.71 37.00 -23.95
C GLU A 599 21.31 36.92 -25.43
N ARG A 600 20.37 37.76 -25.86
CA ARG A 600 19.94 37.84 -27.25
C ARG A 600 21.11 38.23 -28.19
N GLU A 601 21.88 39.26 -27.84
CA GLU A 601 23.04 39.73 -28.62
C GLU A 601 24.16 38.67 -28.68
N ALA A 602 24.35 37.92 -27.60
CA ALA A 602 25.33 36.84 -27.50
C ALA A 602 24.87 35.50 -28.10
N GLY A 603 23.62 35.36 -28.52
CA GLY A 603 23.06 34.07 -28.93
C GLY A 603 23.02 33.03 -27.81
N ALA A 604 22.77 33.48 -26.57
CA ALA A 604 22.90 32.70 -25.32
C ALA A 604 21.63 32.76 -24.46
N VAL A 605 21.63 32.05 -23.36
CA VAL A 605 20.59 32.05 -22.31
C VAL A 605 21.24 32.10 -20.94
N ALA A 606 20.68 32.86 -20.00
CA ALA A 606 21.09 32.81 -18.60
C ALA A 606 20.31 31.68 -17.90
N VAL A 607 21.05 30.67 -17.39
CA VAL A 607 20.46 29.43 -16.89
C VAL A 607 20.42 29.43 -15.37
N ARG A 608 19.23 29.13 -14.82
CA ARG A 608 19.03 28.92 -13.39
C ARG A 608 18.41 27.57 -13.15
N THR A 609 18.82 26.91 -12.06
CA THR A 609 18.14 25.71 -11.59
C THR A 609 16.93 26.08 -10.73
N ARG A 610 15.97 25.14 -10.59
CA ARG A 610 14.82 25.30 -9.65
C ARG A 610 15.24 25.50 -8.19
N ALA A 611 16.44 25.04 -7.81
CA ALA A 611 17.02 25.27 -6.49
C ALA A 611 17.53 26.71 -6.28
N GLY A 612 17.51 27.54 -7.34
CA GLY A 612 17.96 28.92 -7.29
C GLY A 612 19.44 29.12 -7.61
N GLU A 613 20.16 28.06 -7.99
CA GLU A 613 21.56 28.15 -8.42
C GLU A 613 21.62 28.85 -9.78
N ASP A 614 22.49 29.84 -9.90
CA ASP A 614 22.77 30.55 -11.13
C ASP A 614 23.97 29.88 -11.85
N LEU A 615 23.71 29.27 -12.99
CA LEU A 615 24.73 28.58 -13.79
C LEU A 615 25.41 29.50 -14.81
N GLY A 616 25.04 30.79 -14.81
CA GLY A 616 25.54 31.78 -15.73
C GLY A 616 24.94 31.70 -17.11
N SER A 617 25.54 32.50 -18.02
CA SER A 617 25.12 32.53 -19.43
C SER A 617 25.86 31.46 -20.25
N MET A 618 25.11 30.70 -21.06
CA MET A 618 25.68 29.66 -21.93
C MET A 618 24.97 29.63 -23.29
N SER A 619 25.61 29.05 -24.30
CA SER A 619 25.00 28.88 -25.62
C SER A 619 23.84 27.88 -25.54
N ILE A 620 22.88 27.97 -26.47
CA ILE A 620 21.76 27.01 -26.60
C ILE A 620 22.30 25.59 -26.78
N ALA A 621 23.40 25.42 -27.54
CA ALA A 621 24.02 24.13 -27.78
C ALA A 621 24.57 23.53 -26.45
N SER A 622 25.31 24.32 -25.65
CA SER A 622 25.85 23.84 -24.36
C SER A 622 24.76 23.52 -23.37
N PHE A 623 23.66 24.28 -23.34
CA PHE A 623 22.51 23.94 -22.51
C PHE A 623 21.85 22.64 -22.95
N ALA A 624 21.67 22.44 -24.26
CA ALA A 624 21.10 21.22 -24.82
C ALA A 624 21.96 19.99 -24.48
N GLU A 625 23.30 20.07 -24.63
CA GLU A 625 24.23 19.00 -24.25
C GLU A 625 24.16 18.67 -22.76
N ARG A 626 24.05 19.68 -21.90
CA ARG A 626 23.85 19.50 -20.47
C ARG A 626 22.57 18.73 -20.17
N LEU A 627 21.45 19.18 -20.74
CA LEU A 627 20.14 18.57 -20.53
C LEU A 627 20.10 17.13 -21.08
N GLU A 628 20.72 16.90 -22.25
CA GLU A 628 20.86 15.58 -22.85
C GLU A 628 21.67 14.64 -21.96
N SER A 629 22.79 15.11 -21.42
CA SER A 629 23.62 14.32 -20.47
C SER A 629 22.86 13.92 -19.21
N GLU A 630 22.06 14.84 -18.64
CA GLU A 630 21.22 14.53 -17.47
C GLU A 630 20.08 13.55 -17.82
N CYS A 631 19.54 13.63 -19.03
CA CYS A 631 18.51 12.71 -19.48
C CYS A 631 19.07 11.35 -19.92
N ALA A 632 20.30 11.28 -20.41
CA ALA A 632 20.94 10.04 -20.84
C ALA A 632 21.53 9.21 -19.68
N GLY A 633 21.93 9.87 -18.60
CA GLY A 633 22.46 9.22 -17.39
C GLY A 633 21.39 8.59 -16.49
N SER A 634 20.14 8.64 -16.94
CA SER A 634 18.97 8.16 -16.18
C SER A 634 18.51 6.80 -16.69
#